data_0753c22b2674ab50f555074bb38712d5
#
_entry.id   0753c22b2674ab50f555074bb38712d5
#
_cell.length_a   1.000
_cell.length_b   1.000
_cell.length_c   1.000
_cell.angle_alpha   90.00
_cell.angle_beta   90.00
_cell.angle_gamma   90.00
#
_symmetry.space_group_name_H-M   'P 1'
#
loop_
_entity.id
_entity.type
_entity.pdbx_description
1 polymer ?
#
loop_
_entity_poly.entity_id
_entity_poly.type
_entity_poly.pdbx_seq_one_letter_code
_entity_poly.pdbx_strand_id
1 'polypeptide(L)'
;MGTIAMMAPPLLDQPTAWALADGMLGDPFAVLGPHDGPDGRYVRVFVPGATAVSARSKDGSHSVALAAGDPDGLFAGPLGFAGPYVLRIDWPGAVQETEDPYAFGLLLGDIDLHLIGEGRHFNLADALGARVVTIDDVPGVRFAVWAPNARRVSVVGEFNTWDGRRHPMRRRGASGIWEIFLPRVTEGSAYKYEIMARDGTVLPLKADPVARATELPPGTASIVPRQRAHRWHDEAWMRARAERQAAAAPISVYEVHAASWVRPAGDATGTLDWEGLADRLVPYAKEVGFSHIELLPIAEHPFAGSWGYQPLGQFAPSRRFGEPEEFATFVDACHNAGIGVILDWVPAHFPTDAFGLARFDGTALYEHADPREGFHRDWDTMIYNLGRREVAGFLIASALHWLEHFHVDGLRVDAVASMLYRDYSRKPGEWVPNRFGGRENLEAVDFLRHLNDVVQERCPGAMTIAEESTAWPGVSARTQDGGLGFTFKWNMGWMHDTLHYMTGDPLYRRYHHDEMTFGLVYAFSERFVLPLSHDEVVYGKYSLLGKMPGDTWQRFANLRAYLGFMWASPGKKLIFMGGEIAQQREWNHDGEIDWGLLADPAHLGLQRLVRDLNAVYARHAALHRRDAEPDGFAWLVGDDRANSVFAFLRRADGAPTILAVINMTPVPRGDYRIGVPRAGRWREILNSDAGCYGGSNVGNSGSVQTRAEPSHGQAHSLTLILPPLSAMLFEHDGTACQHDGADNDDA
;
A
#
# COMPACT_ATOMS: atom_id res chain seq x y z
N MET A 1 -54.87 48.88 -17.58
CA MET A 1 -53.88 47.96 -17.04
C MET A 1 -54.39 46.58 -17.27
N GLY A 2 -53.96 45.94 -18.37
CA GLY A 2 -54.39 44.59 -18.68
C GLY A 2 -53.59 43.60 -17.81
N THR A 3 -54.29 42.77 -17.05
CA THR A 3 -53.76 41.63 -16.37
C THR A 3 -53.28 40.65 -17.44
N ILE A 4 -51.98 40.57 -17.69
CA ILE A 4 -51.41 39.48 -18.47
C ILE A 4 -51.68 38.23 -17.67
N ALA A 5 -52.57 37.37 -18.12
CA ALA A 5 -52.76 36.05 -17.61
C ALA A 5 -51.45 35.29 -17.80
N MET A 6 -50.72 35.14 -16.75
CA MET A 6 -49.51 34.29 -16.75
C MET A 6 -49.97 32.86 -17.07
N MET A 7 -49.66 32.39 -18.29
CA MET A 7 -49.89 31.01 -18.65
C MET A 7 -49.07 30.10 -17.69
N ALA A 8 -49.71 29.05 -17.22
CA ALA A 8 -49.03 28.07 -16.37
C ALA A 8 -47.87 27.45 -17.14
N PRO A 9 -46.75 27.18 -16.48
CA PRO A 9 -45.60 26.51 -17.13
C PRO A 9 -46.08 25.17 -17.71
N PRO A 10 -45.49 24.65 -18.79
CA PRO A 10 -45.88 23.38 -19.35
C PRO A 10 -45.73 22.32 -18.25
N LEU A 11 -46.87 21.77 -17.83
CA LEU A 11 -46.90 20.69 -16.84
C LEU A 11 -46.10 19.49 -17.39
N LEU A 12 -45.39 18.83 -16.51
CA LEU A 12 -44.85 17.51 -16.84
C LEU A 12 -45.98 16.56 -17.16
N ASP A 13 -45.78 15.65 -18.13
CA ASP A 13 -46.70 14.53 -18.25
C ASP A 13 -46.71 13.74 -16.94
N GLN A 14 -47.84 13.17 -16.59
CA GLN A 14 -48.05 12.50 -15.33
C GLN A 14 -47.07 11.32 -15.11
N PRO A 15 -46.72 10.48 -16.11
CA PRO A 15 -45.69 9.44 -15.95
C PRO A 15 -44.31 10.00 -15.57
N THR A 16 -43.87 11.08 -16.19
CA THR A 16 -42.56 11.73 -15.87
C THR A 16 -42.59 12.33 -14.46
N ALA A 17 -43.66 13.00 -14.07
CA ALA A 17 -43.82 13.58 -12.74
C ALA A 17 -43.80 12.52 -11.63
N TRP A 18 -44.51 11.42 -11.82
CA TRP A 18 -44.48 10.29 -10.88
C TRP A 18 -43.11 9.58 -10.87
N ALA A 19 -42.45 9.37 -12.03
CA ALA A 19 -41.11 8.82 -12.09
C ALA A 19 -40.10 9.68 -11.33
N LEU A 20 -40.25 11.01 -11.34
CA LEU A 20 -39.46 11.92 -10.55
C LEU A 20 -39.67 11.73 -9.04
N ALA A 21 -40.95 11.70 -8.60
CA ALA A 21 -41.32 11.54 -7.18
C ALA A 21 -40.91 10.19 -6.61
N ASP A 22 -41.00 9.13 -7.40
CA ASP A 22 -40.60 7.77 -7.02
C ASP A 22 -39.09 7.57 -7.13
N GLY A 23 -38.36 8.61 -7.57
CA GLY A 23 -36.93 8.52 -7.80
C GLY A 23 -36.51 7.58 -8.94
N MET A 24 -37.42 7.35 -9.90
CA MET A 24 -37.20 6.44 -11.04
C MET A 24 -36.69 7.15 -12.31
N LEU A 25 -36.56 8.48 -12.27
CA LEU A 25 -36.14 9.29 -13.41
C LEU A 25 -34.63 9.18 -13.61
N GLY A 26 -34.20 8.73 -14.81
CA GLY A 26 -32.78 8.52 -15.13
C GLY A 26 -32.04 9.80 -15.59
N ASP A 27 -32.76 10.80 -16.05
CA ASP A 27 -32.19 12.10 -16.45
C ASP A 27 -32.96 13.26 -15.80
N PRO A 28 -32.55 13.66 -14.59
CA PRO A 28 -33.21 14.75 -13.87
C PRO A 28 -32.96 16.12 -14.51
N PHE A 29 -31.84 16.33 -15.20
CA PHE A 29 -31.49 17.61 -15.84
C PHE A 29 -32.32 17.91 -17.10
N ALA A 30 -32.95 16.92 -17.70
CA ALA A 30 -33.90 17.12 -18.78
C ALA A 30 -35.23 17.70 -18.28
N VAL A 31 -35.48 17.65 -16.97
CA VAL A 31 -36.78 18.01 -16.36
C VAL A 31 -36.64 19.12 -15.34
N LEU A 32 -35.66 19.02 -14.41
CA LEU A 32 -35.41 19.99 -13.33
C LEU A 32 -34.48 21.08 -13.79
N GLY A 33 -34.49 22.19 -13.07
CA GLY A 33 -33.72 23.38 -13.39
C GLY A 33 -34.42 24.34 -14.34
N PRO A 34 -33.67 25.28 -14.91
CA PRO A 34 -34.19 26.28 -15.84
C PRO A 34 -34.29 25.74 -17.26
N HIS A 35 -35.42 25.96 -17.91
CA HIS A 35 -35.68 25.59 -19.31
C HIS A 35 -36.27 26.74 -20.08
N ASP A 36 -36.02 26.79 -21.37
CA ASP A 36 -36.63 27.71 -22.29
C ASP A 36 -37.88 27.07 -22.92
N GLY A 37 -38.99 27.80 -22.91
CA GLY A 37 -40.26 27.39 -23.53
C GLY A 37 -40.82 28.44 -24.46
N PRO A 38 -41.91 28.16 -25.17
CA PRO A 38 -42.52 29.10 -26.12
C PRO A 38 -42.86 30.46 -25.51
N ASP A 39 -43.21 30.47 -24.21
CA ASP A 39 -43.69 31.65 -23.47
C ASP A 39 -42.59 32.29 -22.59
N GLY A 40 -41.33 31.86 -22.77
CA GLY A 40 -40.18 32.34 -22.00
C GLY A 40 -39.54 31.29 -21.12
N ARG A 41 -38.56 31.75 -20.30
CA ARG A 41 -37.80 30.88 -19.37
C ARG A 41 -38.64 30.51 -18.18
N TYR A 42 -38.65 29.24 -17.80
CA TYR A 42 -39.31 28.71 -16.61
C TYR A 42 -38.36 27.82 -15.80
N VAL A 43 -38.71 27.53 -14.55
CA VAL A 43 -37.91 26.63 -13.67
C VAL A 43 -38.83 25.57 -13.08
N ARG A 44 -38.29 24.33 -12.95
CA ARG A 44 -38.91 23.25 -12.19
C ARG A 44 -37.97 22.79 -11.08
N VAL A 45 -38.51 22.62 -9.89
CA VAL A 45 -37.79 22.21 -8.71
C VAL A 45 -38.51 21.06 -8.05
N PHE A 46 -37.81 20.02 -7.64
CA PHE A 46 -38.36 18.91 -6.87
C PHE A 46 -37.70 18.86 -5.48
N VAL A 47 -38.47 19.25 -4.47
CA VAL A 47 -38.04 19.35 -3.06
C VAL A 47 -39.10 18.77 -2.15
N PRO A 48 -39.16 17.43 -2.02
CA PRO A 48 -40.20 16.77 -1.24
C PRO A 48 -40.17 17.23 0.23
N GLY A 49 -41.30 17.57 0.77
CA GLY A 49 -41.49 18.09 2.12
C GLY A 49 -41.33 19.62 2.25
N ALA A 50 -41.04 20.35 1.19
CA ALA A 50 -41.11 21.84 1.20
C ALA A 50 -42.56 22.30 1.16
N THR A 51 -42.86 23.39 1.88
CA THR A 51 -44.20 23.98 1.92
C THR A 51 -44.41 25.05 0.84
N ALA A 52 -43.35 25.73 0.42
CA ALA A 52 -43.36 26.68 -0.68
C ALA A 52 -41.97 26.86 -1.27
N VAL A 53 -41.89 27.25 -2.55
CA VAL A 53 -40.66 27.57 -3.24
C VAL A 53 -40.81 28.86 -4.03
N SER A 54 -39.81 29.73 -4.00
CA SER A 54 -39.73 30.91 -4.87
C SER A 54 -38.37 31.03 -5.52
N ALA A 55 -38.32 31.50 -6.75
CA ALA A 55 -37.09 31.83 -7.47
C ALA A 55 -36.85 33.35 -7.39
N ARG A 56 -35.61 33.75 -7.01
CA ARG A 56 -35.20 35.16 -6.84
C ARG A 56 -33.98 35.45 -7.69
N SER A 57 -33.96 36.61 -8.36
CA SER A 57 -32.74 37.06 -9.04
C SER A 57 -31.62 37.31 -8.02
N LYS A 58 -30.35 37.08 -8.40
CA LYS A 58 -29.20 37.25 -7.47
C LYS A 58 -29.09 38.70 -6.95
N ASP A 59 -29.55 39.70 -7.72
CA ASP A 59 -29.59 41.11 -7.32
C ASP A 59 -30.77 41.48 -6.41
N GLY A 60 -31.68 40.51 -6.17
CA GLY A 60 -32.87 40.67 -5.35
C GLY A 60 -33.98 41.49 -5.97
N SER A 61 -33.84 41.97 -7.21
CA SER A 61 -34.81 42.89 -7.86
C SER A 61 -36.09 42.17 -8.28
N HIS A 62 -36.05 40.87 -8.48
CA HIS A 62 -37.20 40.05 -8.89
C HIS A 62 -37.36 38.82 -7.99
N SER A 63 -38.61 38.49 -7.71
CA SER A 63 -38.98 37.25 -6.96
C SER A 63 -40.27 36.71 -7.51
N VAL A 64 -40.26 35.39 -7.81
CA VAL A 64 -41.43 34.69 -8.37
C VAL A 64 -41.75 33.48 -7.51
N ALA A 65 -42.97 33.40 -7.00
CA ALA A 65 -43.46 32.19 -6.33
C ALA A 65 -43.70 31.09 -7.38
N LEU A 66 -43.18 29.90 -7.10
CA LEU A 66 -43.43 28.72 -7.94
C LEU A 66 -44.73 28.03 -7.50
N ALA A 67 -45.56 27.66 -8.47
CA ALA A 67 -46.76 26.92 -8.21
C ALA A 67 -46.44 25.49 -7.77
N ALA A 68 -47.10 25.00 -6.74
CA ALA A 68 -47.04 23.60 -6.36
C ALA A 68 -47.73 22.75 -7.43
N GLY A 69 -47.11 21.65 -7.80
CA GLY A 69 -47.59 20.68 -8.76
C GLY A 69 -48.02 19.36 -8.10
N ASP A 70 -48.38 18.40 -8.91
CA ASP A 70 -48.60 17.02 -8.55
C ASP A 70 -47.50 16.17 -9.24
N PRO A 71 -46.76 15.36 -8.51
CA PRO A 71 -46.84 14.98 -7.08
C PRO A 71 -46.29 16.05 -6.13
N ASP A 72 -46.61 15.88 -4.85
CA ASP A 72 -46.14 16.76 -3.76
C ASP A 72 -44.61 16.89 -3.77
N GLY A 73 -44.12 18.11 -3.56
CA GLY A 73 -42.70 18.46 -3.65
C GLY A 73 -42.25 18.96 -5.05
N LEU A 74 -43.10 18.86 -6.07
CA LEU A 74 -42.84 19.47 -7.39
C LEU A 74 -43.38 20.91 -7.40
N PHE A 75 -42.48 21.85 -7.77
CA PHE A 75 -42.78 23.26 -7.93
C PHE A 75 -42.35 23.74 -9.30
N ALA A 76 -43.15 24.56 -9.96
CA ALA A 76 -42.80 25.11 -11.28
C ALA A 76 -43.34 26.52 -11.46
N GLY A 77 -42.68 27.32 -12.27
CA GLY A 77 -43.15 28.66 -12.61
C GLY A 77 -42.24 29.37 -13.62
N PRO A 78 -42.78 30.42 -14.32
CA PRO A 78 -41.96 31.27 -15.18
C PRO A 78 -41.01 32.11 -14.36
N LEU A 79 -39.76 32.27 -14.81
CA LEU A 79 -38.78 33.11 -14.11
C LEU A 79 -39.08 34.61 -14.26
N GLY A 80 -39.62 35.02 -15.41
CA GLY A 80 -39.95 36.44 -15.69
C GLY A 80 -38.78 37.39 -15.73
N PHE A 81 -37.52 36.88 -15.57
CA PHE A 81 -36.28 37.64 -15.66
C PHE A 81 -35.16 36.77 -16.27
N ALA A 82 -34.14 37.41 -16.76
CA ALA A 82 -32.92 36.78 -17.30
C ALA A 82 -31.83 36.67 -16.22
N GLY A 83 -30.88 35.78 -16.44
CA GLY A 83 -29.71 35.66 -15.59
C GLY A 83 -29.84 34.59 -14.50
N PRO A 84 -28.85 34.51 -13.58
CA PRO A 84 -28.79 33.55 -12.50
C PRO A 84 -29.82 33.87 -11.40
N TYR A 85 -30.26 32.84 -10.71
CA TYR A 85 -31.23 32.92 -9.61
C TYR A 85 -30.82 32.08 -8.44
N VAL A 86 -31.44 32.34 -7.29
CA VAL A 86 -31.44 31.52 -6.09
C VAL A 86 -32.84 31.03 -5.79
N LEU A 87 -32.94 29.87 -5.21
CA LEU A 87 -34.16 29.28 -4.69
C LEU A 87 -34.28 29.66 -3.21
N ARG A 88 -35.46 30.19 -2.83
CA ARG A 88 -35.88 30.25 -1.46
C ARG A 88 -36.90 29.12 -1.25
N ILE A 89 -36.58 28.21 -0.33
CA ILE A 89 -37.35 27.03 -0.01
C ILE A 89 -37.86 27.18 1.42
N ASP A 90 -39.16 27.19 1.61
CA ASP A 90 -39.80 27.24 2.91
C ASP A 90 -40.11 25.80 3.35
N TRP A 91 -39.48 25.37 4.44
CA TRP A 91 -39.70 24.09 5.10
C TRP A 91 -40.60 24.25 6.32
N PRO A 92 -41.23 23.16 6.86
CA PRO A 92 -41.87 23.24 8.17
C PRO A 92 -40.89 23.72 9.26
N GLY A 93 -40.98 24.99 9.67
CA GLY A 93 -40.15 25.58 10.72
C GLY A 93 -38.79 26.10 10.30
N ALA A 94 -38.44 26.12 9.02
CA ALA A 94 -37.15 26.62 8.52
C ALA A 94 -37.27 27.25 7.13
N VAL A 95 -36.33 28.12 6.78
CA VAL A 95 -36.19 28.70 5.43
C VAL A 95 -34.77 28.46 4.96
N GLN A 96 -34.64 28.00 3.71
CA GLN A 96 -33.36 27.79 3.05
C GLN A 96 -33.25 28.68 1.83
N GLU A 97 -32.08 29.31 1.64
CA GLU A 97 -31.73 29.97 0.38
C GLU A 97 -30.51 29.26 -0.22
N THR A 98 -30.61 28.80 -1.48
CA THR A 98 -29.54 28.10 -2.21
C THR A 98 -29.69 28.31 -3.70
N GLU A 99 -28.60 28.15 -4.43
CA GLU A 99 -28.64 28.04 -5.89
C GLU A 99 -29.28 26.69 -6.27
N ASP A 100 -29.87 26.64 -7.46
CA ASP A 100 -30.45 25.40 -8.00
C ASP A 100 -29.34 24.48 -8.53
N PRO A 101 -29.16 23.27 -7.99
CA PRO A 101 -28.14 22.32 -8.48
C PRO A 101 -28.28 21.97 -9.97
N TYR A 102 -29.49 22.06 -10.49
CA TYR A 102 -29.82 21.72 -11.89
C TYR A 102 -29.63 22.87 -12.86
N ALA A 103 -29.24 24.05 -12.37
CA ALA A 103 -28.92 25.21 -13.21
C ALA A 103 -27.46 25.19 -13.73
N PHE A 104 -26.60 24.33 -13.20
CA PHE A 104 -25.20 24.27 -13.59
C PHE A 104 -24.96 23.38 -14.82
N GLY A 105 -24.04 23.83 -15.68
CA GLY A 105 -23.66 23.15 -16.92
C GLY A 105 -22.94 21.81 -16.69
N LEU A 106 -22.29 21.30 -17.76
CA LEU A 106 -21.46 20.11 -17.69
C LEU A 106 -20.21 20.38 -16.85
N LEU A 107 -19.81 19.42 -15.99
CA LEU A 107 -18.79 19.59 -14.98
C LEU A 107 -17.44 18.98 -15.37
N LEU A 108 -17.45 17.76 -15.89
CA LEU A 108 -16.26 17.09 -16.41
C LEU A 108 -16.06 17.37 -17.89
N GLY A 109 -14.81 17.57 -18.30
CA GLY A 109 -14.43 17.74 -19.70
C GLY A 109 -14.48 16.43 -20.50
N ASP A 110 -14.60 16.53 -21.81
CA ASP A 110 -14.62 15.36 -22.71
C ASP A 110 -13.29 14.59 -22.66
N ILE A 111 -12.18 15.26 -22.38
CA ILE A 111 -10.85 14.64 -22.19
C ILE A 111 -10.87 13.74 -20.95
N ASP A 112 -11.44 14.20 -19.83
CA ASP A 112 -11.55 13.38 -18.62
C ASP A 112 -12.36 12.11 -18.89
N LEU A 113 -13.52 12.28 -19.54
CA LEU A 113 -14.40 11.15 -19.88
C LEU A 113 -13.70 10.14 -20.81
N HIS A 114 -12.95 10.62 -21.79
CA HIS A 114 -12.19 9.80 -22.71
C HIS A 114 -11.09 9.01 -21.97
N LEU A 115 -10.26 9.70 -21.17
CA LEU A 115 -9.16 9.08 -20.43
C LEU A 115 -9.65 8.08 -19.40
N ILE A 116 -10.79 8.32 -18.73
CA ILE A 116 -11.39 7.37 -17.81
C ILE A 116 -11.83 6.10 -18.56
N GLY A 117 -12.52 6.25 -19.70
CA GLY A 117 -12.94 5.12 -20.54
C GLY A 117 -11.78 4.32 -21.13
N GLU A 118 -10.62 4.95 -21.36
CA GLU A 118 -9.38 4.28 -21.77
C GLU A 118 -8.62 3.64 -20.58
N GLY A 119 -9.03 3.90 -19.32
CA GLY A 119 -8.29 3.46 -18.14
C GLY A 119 -6.95 4.18 -17.94
N ARG A 120 -6.81 5.40 -18.47
CA ARG A 120 -5.56 6.19 -18.51
C ARG A 120 -5.64 7.51 -17.76
N HIS A 121 -6.72 7.74 -17.03
CA HIS A 121 -6.87 8.93 -16.18
C HIS A 121 -6.17 8.71 -14.86
N PHE A 122 -4.85 8.87 -14.80
CA PHE A 122 -4.05 8.54 -13.61
C PHE A 122 -4.22 9.53 -12.46
N ASN A 123 -4.79 10.71 -12.67
CA ASN A 123 -5.24 11.62 -11.61
C ASN A 123 -6.75 11.43 -11.35
N LEU A 124 -7.18 10.18 -11.23
CA LEU A 124 -8.60 9.82 -11.18
C LEU A 124 -9.35 10.48 -10.03
N ALA A 125 -8.75 10.58 -8.84
CA ALA A 125 -9.34 11.26 -7.68
C ALA A 125 -9.48 12.78 -7.84
N ASP A 126 -8.92 13.38 -8.89
CA ASP A 126 -9.16 14.77 -9.26
C ASP A 126 -10.38 14.93 -10.20
N ALA A 127 -10.68 13.89 -10.98
CA ALA A 127 -11.82 13.86 -11.89
C ALA A 127 -13.08 13.29 -11.19
N LEU A 128 -12.97 12.16 -10.53
CA LEU A 128 -14.07 11.54 -9.80
C LEU A 128 -14.06 11.90 -8.30
N GLY A 129 -15.10 11.46 -7.58
CA GLY A 129 -15.27 11.72 -6.16
C GLY A 129 -15.83 13.10 -5.84
N ALA A 130 -15.69 13.52 -4.59
CA ALA A 130 -16.09 14.82 -4.10
C ALA A 130 -14.95 15.84 -4.23
N ARG A 131 -15.24 16.97 -4.88
CA ARG A 131 -14.27 18.07 -5.07
C ARG A 131 -14.90 19.41 -4.69
N VAL A 132 -14.30 20.09 -3.74
CA VAL A 132 -14.70 21.48 -3.42
C VAL A 132 -14.25 22.37 -4.57
N VAL A 133 -15.20 23.07 -5.17
CA VAL A 133 -14.97 23.93 -6.34
C VAL A 133 -15.85 25.17 -6.26
N THR A 134 -15.49 26.20 -7.02
CA THR A 134 -16.34 27.38 -7.22
C THR A 134 -16.73 27.42 -8.67
N ILE A 135 -18.04 27.40 -8.97
CA ILE A 135 -18.60 27.44 -10.33
C ILE A 135 -19.53 28.65 -10.40
N ASP A 136 -19.33 29.53 -11.38
CA ASP A 136 -20.11 30.77 -11.57
C ASP A 136 -20.20 31.61 -10.28
N ASP A 137 -19.05 31.77 -9.59
CA ASP A 137 -18.90 32.42 -8.28
C ASP A 137 -19.70 31.78 -7.13
N VAL A 138 -20.14 30.54 -7.28
CA VAL A 138 -20.83 29.78 -6.25
C VAL A 138 -19.90 28.71 -5.69
N PRO A 139 -19.55 28.78 -4.40
CA PRO A 139 -18.80 27.71 -3.73
C PRO A 139 -19.70 26.51 -3.48
N GLY A 140 -19.13 25.31 -3.61
CA GLY A 140 -19.83 24.07 -3.38
C GLY A 140 -18.97 22.85 -3.67
N VAL A 141 -19.61 21.70 -3.85
CA VAL A 141 -18.93 20.43 -4.09
C VAL A 141 -19.43 19.80 -5.40
N ARG A 142 -18.50 19.49 -6.29
CA ARG A 142 -18.75 18.61 -7.43
C ARG A 142 -18.61 17.16 -6.98
N PHE A 143 -19.61 16.34 -7.24
CA PHE A 143 -19.61 14.90 -7.07
C PHE A 143 -19.60 14.23 -8.43
N ALA A 144 -18.75 13.21 -8.61
CA ALA A 144 -18.71 12.42 -9.82
C ALA A 144 -18.36 10.96 -9.51
N VAL A 145 -19.04 9.99 -10.14
CA VAL A 145 -18.86 8.56 -9.91
C VAL A 145 -19.07 7.75 -11.18
N TRP A 146 -18.32 6.67 -11.35
CA TRP A 146 -18.47 5.73 -12.44
C TRP A 146 -19.40 4.58 -12.05
N ALA A 147 -20.57 4.51 -12.71
CA ALA A 147 -21.61 3.49 -12.49
C ALA A 147 -22.37 3.26 -13.81
N PRO A 148 -21.75 2.62 -14.81
CA PRO A 148 -22.26 2.56 -16.19
C PRO A 148 -23.56 1.78 -16.34
N ASN A 149 -23.85 0.85 -15.44
CA ASN A 149 -25.04 0.00 -15.50
C ASN A 149 -26.16 0.47 -14.58
N ALA A 150 -25.92 1.53 -13.79
CA ALA A 150 -26.96 2.15 -12.98
C ALA A 150 -28.05 2.77 -13.84
N ARG A 151 -29.30 2.66 -13.36
CA ARG A 151 -30.44 3.39 -13.92
C ARG A 151 -30.51 4.82 -13.38
N ARG A 152 -30.13 5.03 -12.10
CA ARG A 152 -30.04 6.32 -11.43
C ARG A 152 -28.91 6.28 -10.39
N VAL A 153 -28.24 7.39 -10.23
CA VAL A 153 -27.30 7.64 -9.11
C VAL A 153 -27.70 8.95 -8.47
N SER A 154 -27.76 8.98 -7.14
CA SER A 154 -27.99 10.19 -6.36
C SER A 154 -26.89 10.32 -5.30
N VAL A 155 -26.43 11.53 -5.04
CA VAL A 155 -25.59 11.79 -3.88
C VAL A 155 -26.44 12.11 -2.67
N VAL A 156 -26.14 11.48 -1.54
CA VAL A 156 -26.90 11.61 -0.28
C VAL A 156 -25.97 11.94 0.88
N GLY A 157 -26.46 12.70 1.83
CA GLY A 157 -25.76 13.15 3.02
C GLY A 157 -26.68 13.96 3.93
N GLU A 158 -26.13 14.50 5.02
CA GLU A 158 -26.90 15.37 5.92
C GLU A 158 -27.51 16.58 5.18
N PHE A 159 -26.84 17.10 4.16
CA PHE A 159 -27.28 18.25 3.36
C PHE A 159 -28.60 18.01 2.61
N ASN A 160 -29.03 16.77 2.49
CA ASN A 160 -30.34 16.42 1.90
C ASN A 160 -31.12 15.37 2.72
N THR A 161 -30.78 15.22 4.01
CA THR A 161 -31.39 14.27 4.93
C THR A 161 -31.34 12.82 4.44
N TRP A 162 -30.28 12.47 3.70
CA TRP A 162 -30.03 11.14 3.11
C TRP A 162 -31.14 10.67 2.15
N ASP A 163 -31.89 11.60 1.55
CA ASP A 163 -32.98 11.32 0.59
C ASP A 163 -32.47 11.41 -0.85
N GLY A 164 -32.30 10.26 -1.51
CA GLY A 164 -31.80 10.16 -2.88
C GLY A 164 -32.72 10.76 -3.95
N ARG A 165 -33.95 11.12 -3.62
CA ARG A 165 -34.89 11.80 -4.53
C ARG A 165 -34.50 13.27 -4.75
N ARG A 166 -33.73 13.86 -3.81
CA ARG A 166 -33.42 15.30 -3.82
C ARG A 166 -32.29 15.69 -4.74
N HIS A 167 -31.26 14.84 -4.89
CA HIS A 167 -30.08 15.15 -5.68
C HIS A 167 -29.69 13.99 -6.63
N PRO A 168 -30.59 13.54 -7.51
CA PRO A 168 -30.20 12.64 -8.58
C PRO A 168 -29.24 13.35 -9.55
N MET A 169 -28.20 12.59 -9.95
CA MET A 169 -27.08 13.07 -10.74
C MET A 169 -27.36 12.95 -12.25
N ARG A 170 -26.65 13.73 -13.06
CA ARG A 170 -26.66 13.67 -14.52
C ARG A 170 -25.71 12.59 -15.03
N ARG A 171 -26.18 11.74 -15.92
CA ARG A 171 -25.35 10.80 -16.67
C ARG A 171 -24.63 11.50 -17.82
N ARG A 172 -23.31 11.28 -17.96
CA ARG A 172 -22.49 11.83 -19.03
C ARG A 172 -22.47 10.89 -20.26
N GLY A 173 -23.59 10.84 -20.96
CA GLY A 173 -23.73 10.05 -22.18
C GLY A 173 -23.37 8.57 -22.02
N ALA A 174 -22.51 8.04 -22.90
CA ALA A 174 -22.09 6.65 -22.89
C ALA A 174 -20.92 6.35 -21.95
N SER A 175 -20.31 7.36 -21.29
CA SER A 175 -19.15 7.15 -20.41
C SER A 175 -19.45 6.35 -19.16
N GLY A 176 -20.74 6.28 -18.77
CA GLY A 176 -21.14 5.65 -17.51
C GLY A 176 -20.82 6.48 -16.28
N ILE A 177 -20.37 7.71 -16.43
CA ILE A 177 -20.09 8.63 -15.33
C ILE A 177 -21.33 9.44 -15.01
N TRP A 178 -21.56 9.63 -13.71
CA TRP A 178 -22.62 10.47 -13.16
C TRP A 178 -22.00 11.64 -12.42
N GLU A 179 -22.57 12.85 -12.59
CA GLU A 179 -22.02 14.06 -12.00
C GLU A 179 -23.15 15.00 -11.53
N ILE A 180 -22.88 15.75 -10.46
CA ILE A 180 -23.69 16.88 -9.98
C ILE A 180 -22.79 17.86 -9.22
N PHE A 181 -23.14 19.16 -9.30
CA PHE A 181 -22.60 20.19 -8.41
C PHE A 181 -23.64 20.54 -7.37
N LEU A 182 -23.27 20.44 -6.08
CA LEU A 182 -24.13 20.89 -4.98
C LEU A 182 -23.60 22.18 -4.38
N PRO A 183 -24.31 23.29 -4.60
CA PRO A 183 -23.95 24.57 -4.01
C PRO A 183 -24.04 24.49 -2.48
N ARG A 184 -23.15 25.24 -1.81
CA ARG A 184 -23.14 25.42 -0.35
C ARG A 184 -22.77 24.17 0.48
N VAL A 185 -22.58 23.01 -0.14
CA VAL A 185 -21.96 21.87 0.55
C VAL A 185 -20.50 22.19 0.82
N THR A 186 -19.98 21.80 1.99
CA THR A 186 -18.65 22.19 2.48
C THR A 186 -17.75 20.98 2.74
N GLU A 187 -16.47 21.28 2.92
CA GLU A 187 -15.48 20.34 3.46
C GLU A 187 -15.97 19.67 4.74
N GLY A 188 -15.62 18.41 4.94
CA GLY A 188 -16.00 17.61 6.11
C GLY A 188 -17.42 17.06 6.06
N SER A 189 -18.22 17.39 5.05
CA SER A 189 -19.57 16.80 4.88
C SER A 189 -19.47 15.31 4.58
N ALA A 190 -20.23 14.50 5.31
CA ALA A 190 -20.38 13.07 5.03
C ALA A 190 -21.34 12.82 3.86
N TYR A 191 -21.00 11.89 2.99
CA TYR A 191 -21.83 11.53 1.83
C TYR A 191 -21.67 10.07 1.42
N LYS A 192 -22.67 9.59 0.69
CA LYS A 192 -22.69 8.31 -0.03
C LYS A 192 -23.40 8.47 -1.37
N TYR A 193 -23.37 7.40 -2.18
CA TYR A 193 -24.18 7.29 -3.38
C TYR A 193 -25.36 6.34 -3.14
N GLU A 194 -26.57 6.79 -3.42
CA GLU A 194 -27.74 5.93 -3.58
C GLU A 194 -27.85 5.54 -5.05
N ILE A 195 -27.69 4.25 -5.31
CA ILE A 195 -27.66 3.71 -6.68
C ILE A 195 -28.88 2.85 -6.91
N MET A 196 -29.61 3.12 -7.99
CA MET A 196 -30.66 2.25 -8.50
C MET A 196 -30.11 1.39 -9.62
N ALA A 197 -30.16 0.08 -9.45
CA ALA A 197 -29.77 -0.87 -10.47
C ALA A 197 -30.69 -0.82 -11.70
N ARG A 198 -30.26 -1.43 -12.80
CA ARG A 198 -30.99 -1.42 -14.05
C ARG A 198 -32.41 -2.00 -13.95
N ASP A 199 -32.64 -2.97 -13.07
CA ASP A 199 -33.92 -3.61 -12.81
C ASP A 199 -34.88 -2.76 -11.92
N GLY A 200 -34.40 -1.62 -11.42
CA GLY A 200 -35.17 -0.72 -10.55
C GLY A 200 -34.94 -0.95 -9.05
N THR A 201 -34.11 -1.92 -8.67
CA THR A 201 -33.74 -2.17 -7.27
C THR A 201 -32.84 -1.04 -6.75
N VAL A 202 -33.21 -0.43 -5.61
CA VAL A 202 -32.34 0.49 -4.88
C VAL A 202 -31.34 -0.33 -4.07
N LEU A 203 -30.05 -0.13 -4.36
CA LEU A 203 -28.96 -0.84 -3.70
C LEU A 203 -28.71 -0.26 -2.30
N PRO A 204 -28.00 -0.99 -1.42
CA PRO A 204 -27.42 -0.40 -0.22
C PRO A 204 -26.59 0.83 -0.56
N LEU A 205 -26.60 1.85 0.30
CA LEU A 205 -25.84 3.07 0.08
C LEU A 205 -24.35 2.75 -0.10
N LYS A 206 -23.75 3.25 -1.17
CA LYS A 206 -22.35 2.99 -1.55
C LYS A 206 -21.42 4.11 -1.09
N ALA A 207 -20.28 3.75 -0.49
CA ALA A 207 -19.17 4.68 -0.31
C ALA A 207 -18.57 5.05 -1.68
N ASP A 208 -17.89 6.17 -1.73
CA ASP A 208 -17.22 6.62 -2.96
C ASP A 208 -15.93 5.83 -3.19
N PRO A 209 -15.77 5.15 -4.33
CA PRO A 209 -14.58 4.37 -4.64
C PRO A 209 -13.26 5.16 -4.64
N VAL A 210 -13.33 6.46 -4.94
CA VAL A 210 -12.17 7.35 -5.01
C VAL A 210 -12.13 8.37 -3.87
N ALA A 211 -12.87 8.11 -2.78
CA ALA A 211 -12.83 8.96 -1.59
C ALA A 211 -11.41 9.09 -1.06
N ARG A 212 -10.99 10.34 -0.78
CA ARG A 212 -9.68 10.65 -0.17
C ARG A 212 -9.74 10.82 1.34
N ALA A 213 -10.94 10.80 1.90
CA ALA A 213 -11.20 10.83 3.34
C ALA A 213 -12.48 10.05 3.64
N THR A 214 -12.54 9.41 4.81
CA THR A 214 -13.66 8.56 5.25
C THR A 214 -14.05 8.91 6.68
N GLU A 215 -15.23 8.45 7.10
CA GLU A 215 -15.58 8.45 8.52
C GLU A 215 -14.67 7.49 9.30
N LEU A 216 -14.56 7.76 10.59
CA LEU A 216 -13.99 6.79 11.54
C LEU A 216 -14.93 5.56 11.65
N PRO A 217 -14.44 4.34 11.48
CA PRO A 217 -15.25 3.14 11.74
C PRO A 217 -15.89 3.14 13.15
N PRO A 218 -17.14 2.68 13.31
CA PRO A 218 -17.95 1.92 12.35
C PRO A 218 -18.70 2.77 11.31
N GLY A 219 -18.50 4.08 11.25
CA GLY A 219 -18.99 4.92 10.17
C GLY A 219 -18.49 4.42 8.81
N THR A 220 -19.30 4.57 7.77
CA THR A 220 -19.02 4.02 6.43
C THR A 220 -19.22 5.03 5.32
N ALA A 221 -19.43 6.30 5.65
CA ALA A 221 -19.55 7.34 4.65
C ALA A 221 -18.18 7.85 4.20
N SER A 222 -18.15 8.34 2.98
CA SER A 222 -17.06 9.13 2.46
C SER A 222 -17.18 10.58 2.97
N ILE A 223 -16.06 11.24 3.14
CA ILE A 223 -16.00 12.63 3.62
C ILE A 223 -15.52 13.53 2.49
N VAL A 224 -16.18 14.67 2.30
CA VAL A 224 -15.68 15.71 1.40
C VAL A 224 -14.32 16.19 1.91
N PRO A 225 -13.24 15.99 1.13
CA PRO A 225 -11.88 16.23 1.61
C PRO A 225 -11.65 17.72 1.88
N ARG A 226 -10.83 18.00 2.88
CA ARG A 226 -10.36 19.36 3.15
C ARG A 226 -9.39 19.80 2.06
N GLN A 227 -9.41 21.09 1.70
CA GLN A 227 -8.49 21.66 0.72
C GLN A 227 -7.19 22.18 1.36
N ARG A 228 -6.75 21.55 2.44
CA ARG A 228 -5.46 21.90 3.04
C ARG A 228 -4.38 21.09 2.35
N ALA A 229 -3.62 21.74 1.47
CA ALA A 229 -2.41 21.13 0.93
C ALA A 229 -1.35 21.04 2.04
N HIS A 230 -0.81 19.85 2.28
CA HIS A 230 0.38 19.70 3.13
C HIS A 230 1.54 20.47 2.49
N ARG A 231 2.29 21.20 3.33
CA ARG A 231 3.51 21.86 2.89
C ARG A 231 4.69 20.93 3.16
N TRP A 232 5.23 20.36 2.12
CA TRP A 232 6.37 19.46 2.18
C TRP A 232 7.67 20.16 2.55
N HIS A 233 8.53 19.47 3.32
CA HIS A 233 9.86 19.91 3.69
C HIS A 233 10.91 18.84 3.36
N ASP A 234 10.59 17.95 2.44
CA ASP A 234 11.32 16.75 2.07
C ASP A 234 12.09 16.86 0.75
N GLU A 235 12.31 18.05 0.20
CA GLU A 235 12.94 18.23 -1.12
C GLU A 235 14.36 17.61 -1.21
N ALA A 236 15.08 17.59 -0.09
CA ALA A 236 16.41 16.95 -0.04
C ALA A 236 16.31 15.44 -0.19
N TRP A 237 15.32 14.82 0.45
CA TRP A 237 15.02 13.41 0.31
C TRP A 237 14.58 13.07 -1.10
N MET A 238 13.60 13.77 -1.64
CA MET A 238 13.04 13.52 -2.98
C MET A 238 14.11 13.61 -4.08
N ARG A 239 15.08 14.53 -3.96
CA ARG A 239 16.23 14.59 -4.87
C ARG A 239 17.17 13.39 -4.77
N ALA A 240 17.34 12.82 -3.58
CA ALA A 240 18.24 11.69 -3.33
C ALA A 240 17.53 10.33 -3.44
N ARG A 241 16.20 10.31 -3.57
CA ARG A 241 15.36 9.11 -3.51
C ARG A 241 15.83 8.01 -4.43
N ALA A 242 16.08 8.31 -5.70
CA ALA A 242 16.50 7.32 -6.69
C ALA A 242 17.85 6.63 -6.34
N GLU A 243 18.79 7.35 -5.74
CA GLU A 243 20.06 6.79 -5.28
C GLU A 243 19.86 5.94 -4.01
N ARG A 244 19.06 6.43 -3.06
CA ARG A 244 18.79 5.75 -1.79
C ARG A 244 18.02 4.45 -1.95
N GLN A 245 17.26 4.32 -3.02
CA GLN A 245 16.38 3.16 -3.31
C GLN A 245 16.91 2.30 -4.47
N ALA A 246 18.11 2.60 -4.98
CA ALA A 246 18.74 1.78 -6.00
C ALA A 246 19.02 0.36 -5.48
N ALA A 247 19.08 -0.61 -6.39
CA ALA A 247 19.43 -2.00 -6.05
C ALA A 247 20.76 -2.12 -5.32
N ALA A 248 21.70 -1.18 -5.55
CA ALA A 248 22.99 -1.10 -4.88
C ALA A 248 22.94 -0.47 -3.48
N ALA A 249 21.83 0.15 -3.07
CA ALA A 249 21.71 0.85 -1.79
C ALA A 249 21.56 -0.14 -0.61
N PRO A 250 22.01 0.26 0.61
CA PRO A 250 21.85 -0.54 1.83
C PRO A 250 20.43 -0.41 2.38
N ILE A 251 19.46 -1.16 1.85
CA ILE A 251 18.06 -1.11 2.25
C ILE A 251 17.82 -2.13 3.37
N SER A 252 17.43 -1.63 4.54
CA SER A 252 16.99 -2.39 5.70
C SER A 252 15.63 -1.86 6.15
N VAL A 253 14.60 -2.71 6.14
CA VAL A 253 13.19 -2.36 6.29
C VAL A 253 12.69 -2.81 7.66
N TYR A 254 12.01 -1.92 8.34
CA TYR A 254 11.26 -2.20 9.56
C TYR A 254 9.78 -2.26 9.22
N GLU A 255 9.23 -3.46 9.15
CA GLU A 255 7.81 -3.70 8.85
C GLU A 255 6.96 -3.50 10.11
N VAL A 256 5.93 -2.67 10.02
CA VAL A 256 5.17 -2.17 11.17
C VAL A 256 3.66 -2.23 10.91
N HIS A 257 2.92 -2.82 11.84
CA HIS A 257 1.49 -2.63 11.96
C HIS A 257 1.22 -1.43 12.89
N ALA A 258 0.85 -0.31 12.32
CA ALA A 258 0.74 0.99 13.00
C ALA A 258 -0.15 0.94 14.26
N ALA A 259 -1.26 0.18 14.22
CA ALA A 259 -2.22 0.11 15.33
C ALA A 259 -1.72 -0.67 16.55
N SER A 260 -0.71 -1.54 16.40
CA SER A 260 -0.22 -2.41 17.48
C SER A 260 1.28 -2.28 17.76
N TRP A 261 1.92 -1.24 17.22
CA TRP A 261 3.32 -0.97 17.53
C TRP A 261 3.50 -0.43 18.94
N VAL A 262 2.75 0.61 19.30
CA VAL A 262 2.65 1.20 20.65
C VAL A 262 1.24 1.74 20.82
N ARG A 263 0.66 1.62 22.00
CA ARG A 263 -0.65 2.18 22.34
C ARG A 263 -0.52 3.47 23.14
N PRO A 264 -1.54 4.37 23.08
CA PRO A 264 -1.56 5.56 23.91
C PRO A 264 -1.50 5.20 25.39
N ALA A 265 -0.77 5.99 26.17
CA ALA A 265 -0.66 5.77 27.62
C ALA A 265 -2.04 5.81 28.31
N GLY A 266 -2.39 4.73 28.99
CA GLY A 266 -3.67 4.60 29.71
C GLY A 266 -4.86 4.18 28.83
N ASP A 267 -4.67 3.94 27.54
CA ASP A 267 -5.70 3.40 26.62
C ASP A 267 -5.19 2.14 25.91
N ALA A 268 -5.54 0.99 26.45
CA ALA A 268 -5.11 -0.31 25.92
C ALA A 268 -5.83 -0.70 24.60
N THR A 269 -6.84 0.05 24.20
CA THR A 269 -7.64 -0.22 22.98
C THR A 269 -7.46 0.85 21.90
N GLY A 270 -6.92 2.01 22.26
CA GLY A 270 -6.64 3.12 21.35
C GLY A 270 -5.48 2.83 20.41
N THR A 271 -5.38 3.63 19.35
CA THR A 271 -4.24 3.67 18.43
C THR A 271 -3.56 5.03 18.53
N LEU A 272 -2.25 5.07 18.32
CA LEU A 272 -1.58 6.34 18.11
C LEU A 272 -2.08 6.96 16.79
N ASP A 273 -2.24 8.27 16.79
CA ASP A 273 -2.41 9.04 15.56
C ASP A 273 -1.07 9.20 14.82
N TRP A 274 -1.12 9.79 13.64
CA TRP A 274 0.08 9.99 12.81
C TRP A 274 1.13 10.88 13.48
N GLU A 275 0.73 11.87 14.29
CA GLU A 275 1.65 12.72 15.07
C GLU A 275 2.36 11.87 16.14
N GLY A 276 1.62 11.11 16.91
CA GLY A 276 2.18 10.21 17.93
C GLY A 276 3.10 9.14 17.35
N LEU A 277 2.81 8.64 16.13
CA LEU A 277 3.68 7.72 15.40
C LEU A 277 4.94 8.45 14.90
N ALA A 278 4.82 9.65 14.37
CA ALA A 278 5.97 10.46 13.95
C ALA A 278 6.92 10.72 15.12
N ASP A 279 6.39 11.05 16.29
CA ASP A 279 7.18 11.38 17.47
C ASP A 279 7.92 10.18 18.09
N ARG A 280 7.41 8.96 17.90
CA ARG A 280 7.94 7.75 18.57
C ARG A 280 8.57 6.75 17.60
N LEU A 281 7.86 6.39 16.52
CA LEU A 281 8.32 5.35 15.59
C LEU A 281 9.52 5.85 14.76
N VAL A 282 9.49 7.10 14.29
CA VAL A 282 10.55 7.63 13.44
C VAL A 282 11.90 7.72 14.17
N PRO A 283 11.99 8.31 15.38
CA PRO A 283 13.23 8.29 16.16
C PRO A 283 13.71 6.88 16.49
N TYR A 284 12.80 5.97 16.84
CA TYR A 284 13.13 4.58 17.14
C TYR A 284 13.74 3.85 15.95
N ALA A 285 13.09 3.90 14.78
CA ALA A 285 13.60 3.28 13.56
C ALA A 285 14.99 3.82 13.17
N LYS A 286 15.19 5.14 13.34
CA LYS A 286 16.48 5.80 13.12
C LYS A 286 17.54 5.34 14.11
N GLU A 287 17.20 5.22 15.39
CA GLU A 287 18.14 4.75 16.44
C GLU A 287 18.58 3.31 16.19
N VAL A 288 17.66 2.43 15.81
CA VAL A 288 17.97 1.03 15.46
C VAL A 288 18.66 0.92 14.09
N GLY A 289 18.66 1.99 13.30
CA GLY A 289 19.42 2.11 12.05
C GLY A 289 18.72 1.54 10.82
N PHE A 290 17.40 1.39 10.83
CA PHE A 290 16.63 1.04 9.64
C PHE A 290 16.63 2.19 8.63
N SER A 291 16.67 1.84 7.35
CA SER A 291 16.63 2.82 6.26
C SER A 291 15.20 3.14 5.81
N HIS A 292 14.27 2.22 6.02
CA HIS A 292 12.87 2.34 5.63
C HIS A 292 11.94 1.80 6.72
N ILE A 293 10.74 2.39 6.79
CA ILE A 293 9.59 1.83 7.50
C ILE A 293 8.63 1.31 6.43
N GLU A 294 8.19 0.06 6.55
CA GLU A 294 7.10 -0.51 5.75
C GLU A 294 5.87 -0.61 6.63
N LEU A 295 4.81 0.10 6.26
CA LEU A 295 3.53 0.05 6.99
C LEU A 295 2.65 -1.03 6.38
N LEU A 296 2.17 -1.97 7.21
CA LEU A 296 1.05 -2.84 6.83
C LEU A 296 -0.11 -1.98 6.31
N PRO A 297 -1.07 -2.54 5.53
CA PRO A 297 -2.01 -1.72 4.79
C PRO A 297 -2.73 -0.69 5.66
N ILE A 298 -2.56 0.58 5.32
CA ILE A 298 -3.20 1.71 6.01
C ILE A 298 -4.37 2.30 5.21
N ALA A 299 -4.66 1.78 4.03
CA ALA A 299 -5.86 2.14 3.28
C ALA A 299 -7.11 1.81 4.12
N GLU A 300 -8.15 2.66 4.03
CA GLU A 300 -9.35 2.47 4.87
C GLU A 300 -10.01 1.11 4.61
N HIS A 301 -10.31 0.42 5.69
CA HIS A 301 -10.85 -0.94 5.69
C HIS A 301 -11.90 -1.13 6.78
N PRO A 302 -12.94 -1.95 6.57
CA PRO A 302 -14.05 -2.10 7.51
C PRO A 302 -13.68 -2.91 8.76
N PHE A 303 -12.83 -3.92 8.62
CA PHE A 303 -12.52 -4.90 9.65
C PHE A 303 -11.06 -4.81 10.13
N ALA A 304 -10.85 -4.35 11.35
CA ALA A 304 -9.51 -4.21 11.93
C ALA A 304 -8.73 -5.54 12.00
N GLY A 305 -9.42 -6.68 12.21
CA GLY A 305 -8.82 -8.00 12.23
C GLY A 305 -8.30 -8.50 10.88
N SER A 306 -8.54 -7.76 9.79
CA SER A 306 -7.89 -8.00 8.50
C SER A 306 -6.50 -7.39 8.40
N TRP A 307 -6.05 -6.65 9.42
CA TRP A 307 -4.78 -5.90 9.46
C TRP A 307 -4.63 -4.88 8.31
N GLY A 308 -5.76 -4.53 7.67
CA GLY A 308 -5.81 -3.67 6.49
C GLY A 308 -5.80 -4.40 5.15
N TYR A 309 -5.64 -5.74 5.10
CA TYR A 309 -5.62 -6.50 3.85
C TYR A 309 -7.00 -6.66 3.17
N GLN A 310 -8.05 -6.06 3.73
CA GLN A 310 -9.37 -5.98 3.09
C GLN A 310 -9.80 -4.52 2.88
N PRO A 311 -9.04 -3.74 2.06
CA PRO A 311 -9.31 -2.31 1.89
C PRO A 311 -10.53 -2.06 1.03
N LEU A 312 -11.27 -0.98 1.36
CA LEU A 312 -12.32 -0.38 0.55
C LEU A 312 -11.99 1.05 0.12
N GLY A 313 -11.15 1.76 0.89
CA GLY A 313 -10.73 3.12 0.60
C GLY A 313 -9.37 3.16 -0.10
N GLN A 314 -9.29 2.77 -1.37
CA GLN A 314 -8.03 2.70 -2.12
C GLN A 314 -7.25 4.04 -2.22
N PHE A 315 -7.90 5.18 -1.92
CA PHE A 315 -7.32 6.52 -2.00
C PHE A 315 -7.29 7.24 -0.63
N ALA A 316 -7.76 6.60 0.44
CA ALA A 316 -7.86 7.22 1.74
C ALA A 316 -7.02 6.49 2.79
N PRO A 317 -6.10 7.19 3.49
CA PRO A 317 -5.53 6.67 4.73
C PRO A 317 -6.64 6.41 5.74
N SER A 318 -6.52 5.32 6.51
CA SER A 318 -7.52 4.97 7.51
C SER A 318 -7.68 6.08 8.56
N ARG A 319 -8.92 6.46 8.79
CA ARG A 319 -9.31 7.48 9.76
C ARG A 319 -8.96 7.10 11.21
N ARG A 320 -8.63 5.83 11.45
CA ARG A 320 -8.17 5.33 12.75
C ARG A 320 -6.92 6.05 13.27
N PHE A 321 -6.08 6.53 12.36
CA PHE A 321 -4.81 7.18 12.69
C PHE A 321 -4.85 8.70 12.53
N GLY A 322 -5.98 9.28 12.14
CA GLY A 322 -6.10 10.72 11.95
C GLY A 322 -6.54 11.15 10.56
N GLU A 323 -6.33 12.41 10.23
CA GLU A 323 -6.68 12.99 8.93
C GLU A 323 -5.62 12.66 7.86
N PRO A 324 -5.97 12.68 6.56
CA PRO A 324 -5.02 12.42 5.48
C PRO A 324 -3.79 13.35 5.49
N GLU A 325 -3.97 14.63 5.87
CA GLU A 325 -2.89 15.59 5.95
C GLU A 325 -1.90 15.29 7.08
N GLU A 326 -2.36 14.63 8.13
CA GLU A 326 -1.50 14.15 9.23
C GLU A 326 -0.63 12.96 8.80
N PHE A 327 -1.14 12.10 7.91
CA PHE A 327 -0.32 11.07 7.27
C PHE A 327 0.80 11.69 6.41
N ALA A 328 0.49 12.74 5.64
CA ALA A 328 1.52 13.47 4.91
C ALA A 328 2.59 14.07 5.85
N THR A 329 2.18 14.56 7.03
CA THR A 329 3.11 15.04 8.05
C THR A 329 4.01 13.93 8.61
N PHE A 330 3.47 12.73 8.80
CA PHE A 330 4.26 11.55 9.20
C PHE A 330 5.31 11.18 8.15
N VAL A 331 4.95 11.15 6.86
CA VAL A 331 5.89 10.86 5.78
C VAL A 331 6.99 11.93 5.70
N ASP A 332 6.62 13.21 5.79
CA ASP A 332 7.57 14.33 5.82
C ASP A 332 8.55 14.21 7.00
N ALA A 333 8.09 13.80 8.18
CA ALA A 333 8.94 13.53 9.34
C ALA A 333 9.91 12.38 9.10
N CYS A 334 9.46 11.28 8.45
CA CYS A 334 10.33 10.16 8.06
C CYS A 334 11.45 10.64 7.12
N HIS A 335 11.11 11.37 6.07
CA HIS A 335 12.06 11.88 5.09
C HIS A 335 13.09 12.83 5.72
N ASN A 336 12.66 13.73 6.59
CA ASN A 336 13.54 14.64 7.34
C ASN A 336 14.46 13.88 8.32
N ALA A 337 14.04 12.72 8.81
CA ALA A 337 14.87 11.83 9.61
C ALA A 337 15.86 11.00 8.77
N GLY A 338 15.69 10.97 7.45
CA GLY A 338 16.48 10.17 6.51
C GLY A 338 15.96 8.74 6.34
N ILE A 339 14.67 8.50 6.59
CA ILE A 339 13.97 7.21 6.51
C ILE A 339 12.94 7.26 5.40
N GLY A 340 12.93 6.25 4.51
CA GLY A 340 11.90 6.07 3.49
C GLY A 340 10.66 5.38 4.04
N VAL A 341 9.54 5.57 3.36
CA VAL A 341 8.24 4.97 3.71
C VAL A 341 7.76 4.06 2.58
N ILE A 342 7.52 2.81 2.89
CA ILE A 342 6.90 1.81 2.00
C ILE A 342 5.51 1.53 2.51
N LEU A 343 4.53 1.46 1.61
CA LEU A 343 3.18 1.02 1.94
C LEU A 343 2.92 -0.38 1.41
N ASP A 344 2.31 -1.18 2.24
CA ASP A 344 1.69 -2.42 1.80
C ASP A 344 0.37 -2.08 1.09
N TRP A 345 0.30 -2.37 -0.20
CA TRP A 345 -0.79 -2.01 -1.09
C TRP A 345 -1.46 -3.25 -1.68
N VAL A 346 -2.79 -3.33 -1.58
CA VAL A 346 -3.59 -4.52 -1.88
C VAL A 346 -4.42 -4.31 -3.16
N PRO A 347 -3.89 -4.58 -4.35
CA PRO A 347 -4.62 -4.46 -5.62
C PRO A 347 -5.27 -5.77 -6.08
N ALA A 348 -5.06 -6.88 -5.36
CA ALA A 348 -5.52 -8.19 -5.81
C ALA A 348 -7.02 -8.41 -5.55
N HIS A 349 -7.51 -7.94 -4.42
CA HIS A 349 -8.86 -8.26 -3.95
C HIS A 349 -9.45 -7.16 -3.03
N PHE A 350 -10.73 -7.29 -2.70
CA PHE A 350 -11.45 -6.40 -1.78
C PHE A 350 -12.61 -7.14 -1.09
N PRO A 351 -13.06 -6.69 0.10
CA PRO A 351 -14.11 -7.36 0.86
C PRO A 351 -15.50 -7.19 0.24
N THR A 352 -16.45 -8.03 0.69
CA THR A 352 -17.81 -8.11 0.14
C THR A 352 -18.82 -7.18 0.80
N ASP A 353 -18.38 -6.26 1.65
CA ASP A 353 -19.24 -5.33 2.37
C ASP A 353 -20.21 -4.58 1.45
N ALA A 354 -21.48 -4.55 1.84
CA ALA A 354 -22.56 -4.04 1.00
C ALA A 354 -22.40 -2.57 0.59
N PHE A 355 -21.73 -1.76 1.42
CA PHE A 355 -21.45 -0.36 1.13
C PHE A 355 -20.21 -0.15 0.26
N GLY A 356 -19.40 -1.20 0.02
CA GLY A 356 -18.17 -1.18 -0.74
C GLY A 356 -18.34 -1.40 -2.24
N LEU A 357 -17.27 -1.93 -2.85
CA LEU A 357 -17.15 -2.08 -4.30
C LEU A 357 -17.93 -3.26 -4.87
N ALA A 358 -18.22 -4.30 -4.07
CA ALA A 358 -18.90 -5.49 -4.53
C ALA A 358 -20.30 -5.13 -5.13
N ARG A 359 -20.51 -5.56 -6.37
CA ARG A 359 -21.72 -5.25 -7.16
C ARG A 359 -22.10 -3.77 -7.10
N PHE A 360 -21.12 -2.90 -7.32
CA PHE A 360 -21.22 -1.47 -7.04
C PHE A 360 -22.43 -0.80 -7.69
N ASP A 361 -22.72 -1.10 -8.95
CA ASP A 361 -23.88 -0.58 -9.71
C ASP A 361 -24.99 -1.63 -9.94
N GLY A 362 -25.00 -2.70 -9.12
CA GLY A 362 -25.89 -3.86 -9.26
C GLY A 362 -25.30 -4.97 -10.13
N THR A 363 -24.18 -4.72 -10.78
CA THR A 363 -23.46 -5.72 -11.60
C THR A 363 -22.07 -6.00 -11.04
N ALA A 364 -21.39 -7.03 -11.53
CA ALA A 364 -19.97 -7.25 -11.28
C ALA A 364 -19.15 -6.17 -12.02
N LEU A 365 -19.02 -4.99 -11.39
CA LEU A 365 -18.39 -3.83 -12.00
C LEU A 365 -16.86 -3.83 -11.82
N TYR A 366 -16.40 -3.95 -10.57
CA TYR A 366 -14.98 -4.00 -10.22
C TYR A 366 -14.44 -5.42 -10.22
N GLU A 367 -15.27 -6.43 -9.95
CA GLU A 367 -14.95 -7.84 -9.91
C GLU A 367 -15.33 -8.57 -11.20
N HIS A 368 -14.85 -9.83 -11.36
CA HIS A 368 -15.34 -10.73 -12.39
C HIS A 368 -16.74 -11.27 -12.04
N ALA A 369 -17.58 -11.48 -13.05
CA ALA A 369 -18.93 -12.01 -12.86
C ALA A 369 -18.95 -13.51 -12.53
N ASP A 370 -18.02 -14.29 -13.07
CA ASP A 370 -17.86 -15.72 -12.76
C ASP A 370 -17.12 -15.87 -11.43
N PRO A 371 -17.71 -16.50 -10.40
CA PRO A 371 -17.05 -16.68 -9.10
C PRO A 371 -15.78 -17.53 -9.15
N ARG A 372 -15.58 -18.31 -10.22
CA ARG A 372 -14.33 -19.05 -10.43
C ARG A 372 -13.16 -18.13 -10.81
N GLU A 373 -13.43 -16.91 -11.21
CA GLU A 373 -12.44 -15.86 -11.50
C GLU A 373 -12.54 -14.70 -10.50
N GLY A 374 -13.74 -14.42 -9.98
CA GLY A 374 -14.07 -13.21 -9.23
C GLY A 374 -14.14 -13.36 -7.71
N PHE A 375 -13.85 -14.54 -7.13
CA PHE A 375 -14.00 -14.75 -5.70
C PHE A 375 -12.88 -15.61 -5.12
N HIS A 376 -12.19 -15.10 -4.09
CA HIS A 376 -11.21 -15.81 -3.28
C HIS A 376 -11.89 -16.57 -2.15
N ARG A 377 -11.79 -17.91 -2.15
CA ARG A 377 -12.42 -18.76 -1.13
C ARG A 377 -11.69 -18.73 0.20
N ASP A 378 -10.36 -18.59 0.19
CA ASP A 378 -9.54 -18.62 1.40
C ASP A 378 -9.68 -17.32 2.21
N TRP A 379 -9.95 -16.19 1.53
CA TRP A 379 -10.02 -14.87 2.15
C TRP A 379 -11.43 -14.27 2.17
N ASP A 380 -12.40 -14.95 1.56
CA ASP A 380 -13.80 -14.51 1.44
C ASP A 380 -13.94 -13.11 0.80
N THR A 381 -13.12 -12.86 -0.25
CA THR A 381 -13.00 -11.56 -0.92
C THR A 381 -13.29 -11.65 -2.41
N MET A 382 -13.70 -10.52 -3.01
CA MET A 382 -13.82 -10.37 -4.46
C MET A 382 -12.46 -10.13 -5.10
N ILE A 383 -12.27 -10.61 -6.33
CA ILE A 383 -11.07 -10.40 -7.14
C ILE A 383 -11.34 -9.32 -8.17
N TYR A 384 -10.46 -8.31 -8.25
CA TYR A 384 -10.55 -7.26 -9.25
C TYR A 384 -10.48 -7.81 -10.68
N ASN A 385 -11.35 -7.31 -11.55
CA ASN A 385 -11.31 -7.62 -12.99
C ASN A 385 -10.27 -6.73 -13.69
N LEU A 386 -9.01 -7.15 -13.64
CA LEU A 386 -7.88 -6.42 -14.22
C LEU A 386 -7.91 -6.37 -15.76
N GLY A 387 -8.74 -7.18 -16.41
CA GLY A 387 -9.01 -7.10 -17.84
C GLY A 387 -9.92 -5.95 -18.23
N ARG A 388 -10.61 -5.30 -17.27
CA ARG A 388 -11.40 -4.11 -17.50
C ARG A 388 -10.52 -2.86 -17.35
N ARG A 389 -10.39 -2.08 -18.42
CA ARG A 389 -9.47 -0.92 -18.48
C ARG A 389 -9.72 0.08 -17.37
N GLU A 390 -10.99 0.39 -17.08
CA GLU A 390 -11.38 1.34 -16.05
C GLU A 390 -10.96 0.85 -14.65
N VAL A 391 -11.03 -0.47 -14.40
CA VAL A 391 -10.60 -1.08 -13.13
C VAL A 391 -9.08 -1.08 -13.02
N ALA A 392 -8.38 -1.45 -14.09
CA ALA A 392 -6.92 -1.36 -14.14
C ALA A 392 -6.44 0.09 -13.93
N GLY A 393 -7.06 1.05 -14.62
CA GLY A 393 -6.78 2.48 -14.45
C GLY A 393 -7.08 3.01 -13.05
N PHE A 394 -8.16 2.55 -12.41
CA PHE A 394 -8.51 2.88 -11.03
C PHE A 394 -7.40 2.45 -10.06
N LEU A 395 -6.88 1.23 -10.19
CA LEU A 395 -5.81 0.74 -9.32
C LEU A 395 -4.47 1.44 -9.60
N ILE A 396 -4.11 1.69 -10.87
CA ILE A 396 -2.89 2.47 -11.20
C ILE A 396 -3.00 3.88 -10.63
N ALA A 397 -4.16 4.52 -10.76
CA ALA A 397 -4.39 5.85 -10.16
C ALA A 397 -4.29 5.84 -8.63
N SER A 398 -4.73 4.75 -7.97
CA SER A 398 -4.53 4.55 -6.52
C SER A 398 -3.05 4.45 -6.18
N ALA A 399 -2.28 3.63 -6.88
CA ALA A 399 -0.84 3.52 -6.66
C ALA A 399 -0.13 4.87 -6.79
N LEU A 400 -0.42 5.61 -7.85
CA LEU A 400 0.14 6.94 -8.07
C LEU A 400 -0.31 7.96 -7.02
N HIS A 401 -1.55 7.87 -6.53
CA HIS A 401 -2.03 8.74 -5.46
C HIS A 401 -1.16 8.61 -4.19
N TRP A 402 -0.80 7.40 -3.78
CA TRP A 402 0.10 7.20 -2.66
C TRP A 402 1.52 7.73 -2.93
N LEU A 403 2.06 7.48 -4.14
CA LEU A 403 3.41 7.88 -4.50
C LEU A 403 3.57 9.38 -4.77
N GLU A 404 2.59 10.03 -5.40
CA GLU A 404 2.68 11.43 -5.83
C GLU A 404 2.06 12.40 -4.81
N HIS A 405 0.96 12.03 -4.17
CA HIS A 405 0.26 12.91 -3.25
C HIS A 405 0.80 12.80 -1.82
N PHE A 406 1.13 11.59 -1.38
CA PHE A 406 1.70 11.34 -0.05
C PHE A 406 3.21 11.14 -0.04
N HIS A 407 3.89 11.26 -1.17
CA HIS A 407 5.34 11.10 -1.33
C HIS A 407 5.89 9.77 -0.80
N VAL A 408 5.08 8.71 -0.64
CA VAL A 408 5.62 7.42 -0.21
C VAL A 408 6.66 6.91 -1.20
N ASP A 409 7.64 6.19 -0.72
CA ASP A 409 8.84 5.80 -1.47
C ASP A 409 8.69 4.51 -2.22
N GLY A 410 7.74 3.68 -1.81
CA GLY A 410 7.48 2.42 -2.47
C GLY A 410 6.18 1.79 -2.08
N LEU A 411 5.77 0.82 -2.90
CA LEU A 411 4.61 -0.03 -2.67
C LEU A 411 5.05 -1.48 -2.61
N ARG A 412 4.80 -2.15 -1.49
CA ARG A 412 4.82 -3.61 -1.44
C ARG A 412 3.46 -4.06 -1.97
N VAL A 413 3.48 -4.80 -3.07
CA VAL A 413 2.28 -5.28 -3.75
C VAL A 413 1.93 -6.65 -3.19
N ASP A 414 0.81 -6.69 -2.48
CA ASP A 414 0.30 -7.87 -1.80
C ASP A 414 -0.18 -8.94 -2.77
N ALA A 415 0.06 -10.21 -2.41
CA ALA A 415 -0.53 -11.39 -3.03
C ALA A 415 -0.34 -11.49 -4.56
N VAL A 416 0.79 -11.06 -5.10
CA VAL A 416 1.08 -11.09 -6.56
C VAL A 416 0.94 -12.51 -7.12
N ALA A 417 1.32 -13.54 -6.37
CA ALA A 417 1.13 -14.94 -6.77
C ALA A 417 -0.34 -15.26 -7.11
N SER A 418 -1.29 -14.75 -6.30
CA SER A 418 -2.73 -14.94 -6.52
C SER A 418 -3.25 -14.21 -7.77
N MET A 419 -2.59 -13.10 -8.13
CA MET A 419 -2.93 -12.34 -9.34
C MET A 419 -2.43 -13.05 -10.60
N LEU A 420 -1.24 -13.65 -10.57
CA LEU A 420 -0.59 -14.28 -11.72
C LEU A 420 -1.23 -15.60 -12.16
N TYR A 421 -1.88 -16.31 -11.25
CA TYR A 421 -2.39 -17.65 -11.51
C TYR A 421 -3.88 -17.79 -11.23
N ARG A 422 -4.65 -18.17 -12.25
CA ARG A 422 -6.11 -18.40 -12.18
C ARG A 422 -6.50 -19.60 -11.34
N ASP A 423 -5.57 -20.55 -11.15
CA ASP A 423 -5.73 -21.75 -10.33
C ASP A 423 -5.20 -21.59 -8.90
N TYR A 424 -4.79 -20.39 -8.49
CA TYR A 424 -4.29 -20.14 -7.13
C TYR A 424 -5.33 -20.58 -6.09
N SER A 425 -4.93 -21.45 -5.14
CA SER A 425 -5.79 -22.04 -4.10
C SER A 425 -7.07 -22.71 -4.62
N ARG A 426 -7.08 -23.22 -5.84
CA ARG A 426 -8.26 -23.83 -6.48
C ARG A 426 -7.98 -25.25 -6.94
N LYS A 427 -9.01 -26.10 -6.85
CA LYS A 427 -8.94 -27.47 -7.37
C LYS A 427 -9.23 -27.49 -8.87
N PRO A 428 -8.85 -28.59 -9.59
CA PRO A 428 -9.24 -28.78 -10.97
C PRO A 428 -10.76 -28.62 -11.15
N GLY A 429 -11.18 -27.79 -12.14
CA GLY A 429 -12.58 -27.48 -12.42
C GLY A 429 -13.15 -26.28 -11.63
N GLU A 430 -12.41 -25.73 -10.65
CA GLU A 430 -12.85 -24.58 -9.86
C GLU A 430 -12.28 -23.23 -10.35
N TRP A 431 -11.61 -23.24 -11.48
CA TRP A 431 -11.04 -22.06 -12.14
C TRP A 431 -11.29 -22.07 -13.65
N VAL A 432 -11.14 -20.92 -14.30
CA VAL A 432 -11.34 -20.74 -15.74
C VAL A 432 -9.99 -20.55 -16.42
N PRO A 433 -9.61 -21.42 -17.38
CA PRO A 433 -8.37 -21.22 -18.14
C PRO A 433 -8.33 -19.90 -18.89
N ASN A 434 -7.12 -19.39 -19.14
CA ASN A 434 -6.95 -18.23 -19.98
C ASN A 434 -7.30 -18.56 -21.46
N ARG A 435 -7.30 -17.54 -22.32
CA ARG A 435 -7.66 -17.69 -23.76
C ARG A 435 -6.82 -18.69 -24.55
N PHE A 436 -5.69 -19.15 -24.00
CA PHE A 436 -4.82 -20.16 -24.59
C PHE A 436 -4.92 -21.51 -23.89
N GLY A 437 -5.80 -21.67 -22.90
CA GLY A 437 -5.98 -22.88 -22.11
C GLY A 437 -5.02 -23.05 -20.93
N GLY A 438 -4.16 -22.05 -20.68
CA GLY A 438 -3.21 -22.03 -19.56
C GLY A 438 -3.82 -21.50 -18.26
N ARG A 439 -3.03 -21.61 -17.20
CA ARG A 439 -3.43 -21.14 -15.86
C ARG A 439 -3.01 -19.70 -15.55
N GLU A 440 -2.12 -19.13 -16.35
CA GLU A 440 -1.62 -17.79 -16.16
C GLU A 440 -2.74 -16.77 -16.41
N ASN A 441 -2.86 -15.79 -15.52
CA ASN A 441 -3.77 -14.65 -15.67
C ASN A 441 -3.09 -13.54 -16.49
N LEU A 442 -3.29 -13.60 -17.81
CA LEU A 442 -2.61 -12.71 -18.74
C LEU A 442 -3.00 -11.24 -18.53
N GLU A 443 -4.24 -11.00 -18.15
CA GLU A 443 -4.75 -9.67 -17.84
C GLU A 443 -4.04 -9.05 -16.62
N ALA A 444 -3.77 -9.86 -15.61
CA ALA A 444 -3.00 -9.43 -14.44
C ALA A 444 -1.52 -9.20 -14.79
N VAL A 445 -0.94 -10.04 -15.65
CA VAL A 445 0.43 -9.83 -16.15
C VAL A 445 0.55 -8.49 -16.88
N ASP A 446 -0.39 -8.19 -17.78
CA ASP A 446 -0.42 -6.93 -18.51
C ASP A 446 -0.63 -5.74 -17.57
N PHE A 447 -1.51 -5.87 -16.58
CA PHE A 447 -1.71 -4.85 -15.53
C PHE A 447 -0.43 -4.58 -14.73
N LEU A 448 0.24 -5.62 -14.22
CA LEU A 448 1.45 -5.46 -13.40
C LEU A 448 2.59 -4.82 -14.18
N ARG A 449 2.78 -5.19 -15.44
CA ARG A 449 3.75 -4.54 -16.34
C ARG A 449 3.43 -3.07 -16.52
N HIS A 450 2.18 -2.77 -16.85
CA HIS A 450 1.74 -1.39 -17.07
C HIS A 450 1.85 -0.54 -15.80
N LEU A 451 1.47 -1.09 -14.64
CA LEU A 451 1.67 -0.44 -13.34
C LEU A 451 3.14 -0.06 -13.13
N ASN A 452 4.06 -1.01 -13.30
CA ASN A 452 5.48 -0.78 -13.07
C ASN A 452 6.08 0.21 -14.07
N ASP A 453 5.69 0.15 -15.35
CA ASP A 453 6.13 1.12 -16.36
C ASP A 453 5.67 2.54 -16.01
N VAL A 454 4.40 2.71 -15.63
CA VAL A 454 3.84 4.02 -15.24
C VAL A 454 4.48 4.55 -13.97
N VAL A 455 4.73 3.70 -12.97
CA VAL A 455 5.42 4.12 -11.74
C VAL A 455 6.85 4.58 -12.05
N GLN A 456 7.59 3.84 -12.88
CA GLN A 456 8.96 4.24 -13.26
C GLN A 456 8.99 5.55 -14.06
N GLU A 457 7.99 5.78 -14.92
CA GLU A 457 7.89 7.01 -15.73
C GLU A 457 7.52 8.23 -14.88
N ARG A 458 6.50 8.09 -14.02
CA ARG A 458 5.91 9.22 -13.29
C ARG A 458 6.56 9.50 -11.93
N CYS A 459 7.05 8.45 -11.27
CA CYS A 459 7.63 8.53 -9.93
C CYS A 459 9.09 8.00 -9.91
N PRO A 460 10.04 8.66 -10.61
CA PRO A 460 11.41 8.19 -10.68
C PRO A 460 12.01 7.95 -9.30
N GLY A 461 12.56 6.75 -9.10
CA GLY A 461 13.14 6.32 -7.84
C GLY A 461 12.16 5.74 -6.84
N ALA A 462 10.85 5.73 -7.10
CA ALA A 462 9.91 4.95 -6.29
C ALA A 462 10.11 3.44 -6.54
N MET A 463 9.91 2.63 -5.49
CA MET A 463 10.05 1.18 -5.55
C MET A 463 8.69 0.50 -5.69
N THR A 464 8.67 -0.61 -6.42
CA THR A 464 7.60 -1.62 -6.32
C THR A 464 8.22 -2.93 -5.89
N ILE A 465 7.64 -3.57 -4.88
CA ILE A 465 8.16 -4.79 -4.26
C ILE A 465 7.08 -5.86 -4.36
N ALA A 466 7.36 -6.97 -5.05
CA ALA A 466 6.37 -8.05 -5.20
C ALA A 466 6.43 -9.03 -4.04
N GLU A 467 5.30 -9.29 -3.40
CA GLU A 467 5.09 -10.51 -2.64
C GLU A 467 4.67 -11.62 -3.62
N GLU A 468 5.66 -12.38 -4.08
CA GLU A 468 5.45 -13.45 -5.04
C GLU A 468 6.21 -14.70 -4.61
N SER A 469 5.47 -15.75 -4.25
CA SER A 469 6.00 -16.99 -3.65
C SER A 469 6.22 -18.11 -4.66
N THR A 470 5.88 -17.91 -5.94
CA THR A 470 6.00 -18.95 -6.96
C THR A 470 7.32 -18.85 -7.75
N ALA A 471 7.50 -19.75 -8.68
CA ALA A 471 8.65 -19.76 -9.60
C ALA A 471 8.41 -18.91 -10.87
N TRP A 472 7.56 -17.87 -10.80
CA TRP A 472 7.38 -16.96 -11.94
C TRP A 472 8.69 -16.29 -12.30
N PRO A 473 9.17 -16.39 -13.56
CA PRO A 473 10.47 -15.87 -13.94
C PRO A 473 10.43 -14.34 -14.21
N GLY A 474 11.50 -13.64 -13.84
CA GLY A 474 11.70 -12.24 -14.21
C GLY A 474 10.72 -11.28 -13.55
N VAL A 475 10.30 -11.54 -12.31
CA VAL A 475 9.45 -10.62 -11.54
C VAL A 475 10.11 -9.25 -11.44
N SER A 476 11.42 -9.20 -11.16
CA SER A 476 12.19 -7.96 -11.06
C SER A 476 12.99 -7.62 -12.33
N ALA A 477 12.82 -8.38 -13.42
CA ALA A 477 13.38 -8.01 -14.71
C ALA A 477 12.54 -6.89 -15.36
N ARG A 478 13.17 -6.08 -16.22
CA ARG A 478 12.48 -4.98 -16.91
C ARG A 478 11.39 -5.52 -17.85
N THR A 479 10.33 -4.77 -18.02
CA THR A 479 9.19 -5.12 -18.89
C THR A 479 9.62 -5.32 -20.34
N GLN A 480 10.54 -4.49 -20.85
CA GLN A 480 11.12 -4.62 -22.19
C GLN A 480 11.93 -5.91 -22.40
N ASP A 481 12.41 -6.53 -21.32
CA ASP A 481 13.13 -7.80 -21.35
C ASP A 481 12.18 -8.98 -21.06
N GLY A 482 10.86 -8.74 -21.03
CA GLY A 482 9.81 -9.74 -20.81
C GLY A 482 9.46 -9.97 -19.33
N GLY A 483 10.06 -9.23 -18.40
CA GLY A 483 9.76 -9.28 -16.97
C GLY A 483 8.49 -8.57 -16.58
N LEU A 484 8.20 -8.52 -15.25
CA LEU A 484 7.07 -7.78 -14.69
C LEU A 484 7.41 -6.34 -14.30
N GLY A 485 8.70 -5.97 -14.21
CA GLY A 485 9.16 -4.60 -13.96
C GLY A 485 9.28 -4.20 -12.49
N PHE A 486 9.04 -5.08 -11.52
CA PHE A 486 9.21 -4.78 -10.12
C PHE A 486 10.65 -4.37 -9.77
N THR A 487 10.80 -3.50 -8.79
CA THR A 487 12.13 -3.15 -8.27
C THR A 487 12.74 -4.30 -7.50
N PHE A 488 11.95 -4.94 -6.64
CA PHE A 488 12.37 -6.06 -5.81
C PHE A 488 11.27 -7.13 -5.73
N LYS A 489 11.67 -8.32 -5.27
CA LYS A 489 10.80 -9.45 -4.94
C LYS A 489 11.14 -9.97 -3.55
N TRP A 490 10.17 -10.30 -2.72
CA TRP A 490 10.39 -11.04 -1.48
C TRP A 490 10.91 -12.44 -1.77
N ASN A 491 11.96 -12.88 -1.08
CA ASN A 491 12.50 -14.23 -1.17
C ASN A 491 11.83 -15.16 -0.17
N MET A 492 10.60 -15.56 -0.47
CA MET A 492 9.82 -16.46 0.39
C MET A 492 10.46 -17.85 0.53
N GLY A 493 11.15 -18.33 -0.52
CA GLY A 493 11.87 -19.61 -0.48
C GLY A 493 13.03 -19.57 0.53
N TRP A 494 13.87 -18.54 0.49
CA TRP A 494 14.94 -18.35 1.47
C TRP A 494 14.39 -18.28 2.90
N MET A 495 13.33 -17.53 3.10
CA MET A 495 12.68 -17.39 4.42
C MET A 495 12.20 -18.74 4.94
N HIS A 496 11.45 -19.48 4.13
CA HIS A 496 10.89 -20.79 4.51
C HIS A 496 12.00 -21.79 4.84
N ASP A 497 13.00 -21.96 3.96
CA ASP A 497 14.07 -22.95 4.12
C ASP A 497 14.94 -22.64 5.37
N THR A 498 15.33 -21.39 5.51
CA THR A 498 16.19 -20.99 6.64
C THR A 498 15.46 -21.05 7.99
N LEU A 499 14.17 -20.69 8.05
CA LEU A 499 13.38 -20.84 9.26
C LEU A 499 13.16 -22.32 9.62
N HIS A 500 12.91 -23.17 8.62
CA HIS A 500 12.80 -24.61 8.88
C HIS A 500 14.09 -25.17 9.46
N TYR A 501 15.25 -24.83 8.90
CA TYR A 501 16.55 -25.20 9.46
C TYR A 501 16.73 -24.70 10.89
N MET A 502 16.38 -23.43 11.17
CA MET A 502 16.61 -22.81 12.47
C MET A 502 15.71 -23.39 13.58
N THR A 503 14.51 -23.88 13.23
CA THR A 503 13.61 -24.57 14.19
C THR A 503 14.14 -25.93 14.61
N GLY A 504 14.99 -26.52 13.78
CA GLY A 504 15.61 -27.82 14.04
C GLY A 504 16.61 -27.80 15.21
N ASP A 505 16.59 -28.83 16.06
CA ASP A 505 17.62 -29.02 17.11
C ASP A 505 19.00 -29.03 16.46
N PRO A 506 20.00 -28.28 16.97
CA PRO A 506 21.36 -28.22 16.42
C PRO A 506 22.04 -29.58 16.22
N LEU A 507 21.65 -30.60 17.00
CA LEU A 507 22.14 -31.97 16.83
C LEU A 507 21.81 -32.58 15.46
N TYR A 508 20.66 -32.19 14.89
CA TYR A 508 20.16 -32.74 13.62
C TYR A 508 20.42 -31.82 12.42
N ARG A 509 20.88 -30.57 12.60
CA ARG A 509 21.12 -29.56 11.54
C ARG A 509 22.04 -30.07 10.46
N ARG A 510 22.98 -30.98 10.77
CA ARG A 510 23.86 -31.60 9.77
C ARG A 510 23.11 -32.35 8.66
N TYR A 511 21.89 -32.80 8.89
CA TYR A 511 21.05 -33.49 7.91
C TYR A 511 20.22 -32.52 7.05
N HIS A 512 20.11 -31.27 7.47
CA HIS A 512 19.35 -30.19 6.84
C HIS A 512 20.25 -29.06 6.32
N HIS A 513 21.54 -29.29 6.25
CA HIS A 513 22.54 -28.26 5.91
C HIS A 513 22.25 -27.54 4.60
N ASP A 514 21.68 -28.23 3.62
CA ASP A 514 21.36 -27.68 2.30
C ASP A 514 20.25 -26.61 2.36
N GLU A 515 19.39 -26.62 3.35
CA GLU A 515 18.32 -25.63 3.52
C GLU A 515 18.91 -24.22 3.70
N MET A 516 20.07 -24.10 4.34
CA MET A 516 20.77 -22.82 4.50
C MET A 516 21.50 -22.36 3.22
N THR A 517 21.83 -23.29 2.31
CA THR A 517 22.61 -22.98 1.11
C THR A 517 21.75 -22.94 -0.15
N PHE A 518 20.58 -23.58 -0.14
CA PHE A 518 19.73 -23.69 -1.31
C PHE A 518 19.25 -22.35 -1.85
N GLY A 519 18.87 -21.41 -0.97
CA GLY A 519 18.47 -20.07 -1.36
C GLY A 519 19.51 -19.31 -2.21
N LEU A 520 20.80 -19.64 -2.03
CA LEU A 520 21.89 -19.02 -2.80
C LEU A 520 22.07 -19.58 -4.22
N VAL A 521 21.44 -20.72 -4.53
CA VAL A 521 21.44 -21.28 -5.90
C VAL A 521 20.69 -20.35 -6.85
N TYR A 522 19.63 -19.68 -6.36
CA TYR A 522 18.80 -18.77 -7.16
C TYR A 522 18.87 -17.30 -6.71
N ALA A 523 19.70 -16.98 -5.73
CA ALA A 523 19.79 -15.63 -5.13
C ALA A 523 20.03 -14.49 -6.14
N PHE A 524 20.54 -14.81 -7.32
CA PHE A 524 20.90 -13.84 -8.37
C PHE A 524 19.92 -13.87 -9.56
N SER A 525 18.82 -14.65 -9.47
CA SER A 525 17.79 -14.69 -10.51
C SER A 525 16.86 -13.48 -10.47
N GLU A 526 16.74 -12.85 -9.31
CA GLU A 526 15.89 -11.68 -9.04
C GLU A 526 16.61 -10.71 -8.10
N ARG A 527 16.08 -9.51 -7.98
CA ARG A 527 16.50 -8.56 -6.92
C ARG A 527 15.67 -8.84 -5.67
N PHE A 528 16.25 -9.55 -4.73
CA PHE A 528 15.54 -10.04 -3.56
C PHE A 528 15.57 -9.11 -2.35
N VAL A 529 14.45 -9.10 -1.62
CA VAL A 529 14.37 -8.74 -0.20
C VAL A 529 14.27 -10.05 0.59
N LEU A 530 15.02 -10.19 1.67
CA LEU A 530 14.96 -11.31 2.60
C LEU A 530 13.95 -10.95 3.70
N PRO A 531 12.70 -11.52 3.68
CA PRO A 531 11.67 -11.13 4.62
C PRO A 531 11.65 -12.04 5.85
N LEU A 532 11.68 -11.46 7.04
CA LEU A 532 11.16 -12.07 8.26
C LEU A 532 9.92 -11.26 8.66
N SER A 533 8.83 -11.46 7.95
CA SER A 533 7.64 -10.64 7.95
C SER A 533 6.65 -11.00 9.06
N HIS A 534 5.55 -10.24 9.14
CA HIS A 534 4.44 -10.45 10.07
C HIS A 534 3.83 -11.85 9.96
N ASP A 535 3.73 -12.42 8.75
CA ASP A 535 3.13 -13.73 8.50
C ASP A 535 3.85 -14.87 9.22
N GLU A 536 5.13 -14.68 9.55
CA GLU A 536 5.94 -15.72 10.18
C GLU A 536 5.79 -15.76 11.70
N VAL A 537 5.09 -14.81 12.31
CA VAL A 537 5.01 -14.67 13.78
C VAL A 537 3.57 -14.64 14.30
N VAL A 538 2.64 -15.27 13.57
CA VAL A 538 1.21 -15.34 13.89
C VAL A 538 0.66 -16.77 13.74
N TYR A 539 -0.55 -16.98 14.21
CA TYR A 539 -1.37 -18.20 13.98
C TYR A 539 -0.69 -19.52 14.33
N GLY A 540 -0.03 -19.59 15.49
CA GLY A 540 0.61 -20.82 15.99
C GLY A 540 1.99 -21.08 15.39
N LYS A 541 2.55 -20.10 14.65
CA LYS A 541 3.91 -20.21 14.09
C LYS A 541 5.00 -19.81 15.08
N TYR A 542 4.66 -19.33 16.28
CA TYR A 542 5.54 -18.76 17.30
C TYR A 542 6.24 -17.46 16.89
N SER A 543 6.74 -16.68 17.87
CA SER A 543 7.65 -15.56 17.60
C SER A 543 9.01 -16.04 17.06
N LEU A 544 9.84 -15.16 16.50
CA LEU A 544 11.18 -15.54 16.03
C LEU A 544 12.01 -16.20 17.15
N LEU A 545 11.99 -15.64 18.36
CA LEU A 545 12.64 -16.25 19.52
C LEU A 545 11.96 -17.57 19.91
N GLY A 546 10.64 -17.63 19.81
CA GLY A 546 9.84 -18.81 20.12
C GLY A 546 10.15 -20.03 19.25
N LYS A 547 10.56 -19.78 17.99
CA LYS A 547 10.99 -20.82 17.05
C LYS A 547 12.34 -21.44 17.37
N MET A 548 13.21 -20.73 18.12
CA MET A 548 14.58 -21.16 18.36
C MET A 548 14.62 -22.29 19.40
N PRO A 549 15.36 -23.40 19.14
CA PRO A 549 15.49 -24.53 20.06
C PRO A 549 16.49 -24.25 21.20
N GLY A 550 16.39 -25.06 22.25
CA GLY A 550 17.32 -25.06 23.37
C GLY A 550 16.83 -24.29 24.60
N ASP A 551 17.77 -24.09 25.56
CA ASP A 551 17.52 -23.27 26.74
C ASP A 551 17.46 -21.75 26.38
N THR A 552 17.16 -20.90 27.32
CA THR A 552 17.00 -19.47 27.11
C THR A 552 18.23 -18.85 26.44
N TRP A 553 19.45 -19.16 26.91
CA TRP A 553 20.68 -18.62 26.30
C TRP A 553 20.85 -19.11 24.86
N GLN A 554 20.61 -20.40 24.62
CA GLN A 554 20.74 -21.01 23.29
C GLN A 554 19.71 -20.42 22.31
N ARG A 555 18.47 -20.15 22.75
CA ARG A 555 17.45 -19.50 21.92
C ARG A 555 17.90 -18.11 21.45
N PHE A 556 18.39 -17.28 22.37
CA PHE A 556 18.95 -15.97 21.99
C PHE A 556 20.20 -16.10 21.10
N ALA A 557 21.10 -17.05 21.38
CA ALA A 557 22.28 -17.29 20.57
C ALA A 557 21.92 -17.75 19.15
N ASN A 558 20.94 -18.65 19.00
CA ASN A 558 20.42 -19.04 17.69
C ASN A 558 19.85 -17.85 16.92
N LEU A 559 19.04 -17.00 17.57
CA LEU A 559 18.47 -15.83 16.92
C LEU A 559 19.54 -14.81 16.53
N ARG A 560 20.56 -14.57 17.38
CA ARG A 560 21.70 -13.72 17.05
C ARG A 560 22.48 -14.26 15.83
N ALA A 561 22.74 -15.56 15.79
CA ALA A 561 23.44 -16.21 14.68
C ALA A 561 22.62 -16.10 13.37
N TYR A 562 21.32 -16.31 13.46
CA TYR A 562 20.41 -16.24 12.31
C TYR A 562 20.33 -14.82 11.72
N LEU A 563 20.15 -13.79 12.56
CA LEU A 563 20.17 -12.40 12.11
C LEU A 563 21.53 -12.03 11.52
N GLY A 564 22.64 -12.46 12.11
CA GLY A 564 23.97 -12.27 11.55
C GLY A 564 24.13 -12.92 10.17
N PHE A 565 23.61 -14.14 9.98
CA PHE A 565 23.57 -14.80 8.68
C PHE A 565 22.71 -14.01 7.67
N MET A 566 21.53 -13.57 8.05
CA MET A 566 20.64 -12.78 7.20
C MET A 566 21.31 -11.49 6.73
N TRP A 567 21.93 -10.71 7.63
CA TRP A 567 22.60 -9.45 7.26
C TRP A 567 23.84 -9.66 6.38
N ALA A 568 24.51 -10.79 6.52
CA ALA A 568 25.64 -11.16 5.65
C ALA A 568 25.22 -11.70 4.28
N SER A 569 24.03 -12.30 4.16
CA SER A 569 23.51 -12.90 2.91
C SER A 569 23.20 -11.84 1.84
N PRO A 570 23.30 -12.16 0.53
CA PRO A 570 22.84 -11.26 -0.53
C PRO A 570 21.33 -11.03 -0.48
N GLY A 571 20.92 -9.79 -0.73
CA GLY A 571 19.51 -9.33 -0.68
C GLY A 571 19.30 -8.24 0.34
N LYS A 572 18.22 -7.46 0.18
CA LYS A 572 17.77 -6.43 1.14
C LYS A 572 17.20 -7.08 2.38
N LYS A 573 17.11 -6.35 3.49
CA LYS A 573 16.72 -6.90 4.79
C LYS A 573 15.33 -6.39 5.18
N LEU A 574 14.48 -7.27 5.67
CA LEU A 574 13.19 -6.91 6.25
C LEU A 574 12.95 -7.72 7.52
N ILE A 575 12.61 -7.02 8.60
CA ILE A 575 12.20 -7.63 9.86
C ILE A 575 10.91 -6.98 10.35
N PHE A 576 9.97 -7.81 10.79
CA PHE A 576 8.74 -7.33 11.40
C PHE A 576 8.98 -6.86 12.84
N MET A 577 8.25 -5.81 13.24
CA MET A 577 8.29 -5.20 14.56
C MET A 577 8.24 -6.23 15.70
N GLY A 578 9.06 -6.03 16.70
CA GLY A 578 9.24 -6.96 17.84
C GLY A 578 10.29 -8.04 17.60
N GLY A 579 10.65 -8.33 16.33
CA GLY A 579 11.74 -9.24 15.98
C GLY A 579 13.11 -8.74 16.47
N GLU A 580 13.32 -7.42 16.40
CA GLU A 580 14.55 -6.74 16.81
C GLU A 580 14.78 -6.73 18.33
N ILE A 581 13.72 -6.96 19.11
CA ILE A 581 13.80 -7.07 20.57
C ILE A 581 13.57 -8.51 21.06
N ALA A 582 13.53 -9.49 20.15
CA ALA A 582 13.22 -10.89 20.46
C ALA A 582 11.89 -11.07 21.22
N GLN A 583 10.82 -10.47 20.76
CA GLN A 583 9.52 -10.64 21.39
C GLN A 583 9.21 -12.11 21.65
N GLN A 584 8.73 -12.43 22.86
CA GLN A 584 8.50 -13.82 23.27
C GLN A 584 7.18 -14.39 22.77
N ARG A 585 6.12 -13.55 22.77
CA ARG A 585 4.80 -13.90 22.26
C ARG A 585 4.75 -13.78 20.75
N GLU A 586 3.85 -14.52 20.13
CA GLU A 586 3.40 -14.21 18.78
C GLU A 586 2.85 -12.78 18.72
N TRP A 587 2.92 -12.18 17.56
CA TRP A 587 2.27 -10.90 17.35
C TRP A 587 0.75 -11.02 17.55
N ASN A 588 0.18 -10.05 18.25
CA ASN A 588 -1.25 -9.87 18.44
C ASN A 588 -1.63 -8.45 18.05
N HIS A 589 -2.43 -8.32 17.01
CA HIS A 589 -2.89 -7.02 16.51
C HIS A 589 -3.77 -6.25 17.52
N ASP A 590 -4.40 -6.94 18.45
CA ASP A 590 -5.19 -6.34 19.56
C ASP A 590 -4.33 -5.90 20.76
N GLY A 591 -3.03 -6.13 20.70
CA GLY A 591 -2.07 -5.73 21.71
C GLY A 591 -1.09 -4.69 21.24
N GLU A 592 0.01 -4.52 21.97
CA GLU A 592 1.20 -3.80 21.54
C GLU A 592 2.43 -4.68 21.70
N ILE A 593 3.57 -4.24 21.15
CA ILE A 593 4.86 -4.89 21.38
C ILE A 593 5.18 -4.88 22.86
N ASP A 594 5.82 -5.95 23.35
CA ASP A 594 6.22 -6.11 24.74
C ASP A 594 7.46 -5.25 25.09
N TRP A 595 7.33 -3.92 25.01
CA TRP A 595 8.44 -2.97 25.24
C TRP A 595 9.12 -3.15 26.60
N GLY A 596 8.41 -3.68 27.59
CA GLY A 596 8.98 -4.02 28.91
C GLY A 596 10.10 -5.06 28.88
N LEU A 597 10.22 -5.85 27.81
CA LEU A 597 11.28 -6.83 27.60
C LEU A 597 12.68 -6.17 27.53
N LEU A 598 12.76 -4.90 27.10
CA LEU A 598 14.03 -4.16 27.02
C LEU A 598 14.68 -3.89 28.40
N ALA A 599 13.96 -4.12 29.49
CA ALA A 599 14.56 -4.14 30.83
C ALA A 599 15.45 -5.37 31.08
N ASP A 600 15.27 -6.46 30.29
CA ASP A 600 16.12 -7.64 30.35
C ASP A 600 17.36 -7.44 29.46
N PRO A 601 18.58 -7.65 30.00
CA PRO A 601 19.81 -7.51 29.25
C PRO A 601 19.91 -8.37 27.97
N ALA A 602 19.24 -9.53 27.91
CA ALA A 602 19.27 -10.41 26.74
C ALA A 602 18.49 -9.79 25.56
N HIS A 603 17.30 -9.24 25.82
CA HIS A 603 16.49 -8.54 24.84
C HIS A 603 17.15 -7.23 24.36
N LEU A 604 17.65 -6.44 25.30
CA LEU A 604 18.41 -5.22 24.98
C LEU A 604 19.68 -5.55 24.19
N GLY A 605 20.34 -6.66 24.48
CA GLY A 605 21.51 -7.17 23.76
C GLY A 605 21.19 -7.49 22.31
N LEU A 606 20.03 -8.13 22.05
CA LEU A 606 19.59 -8.40 20.67
C LEU A 606 19.28 -7.11 19.90
N GLN A 607 18.60 -6.15 20.53
CA GLN A 607 18.32 -4.85 19.89
C GLN A 607 19.62 -4.14 19.51
N ARG A 608 20.62 -4.15 20.39
CA ARG A 608 21.96 -3.62 20.08
C ARG A 608 22.62 -4.34 18.92
N LEU A 609 22.48 -5.67 18.83
CA LEU A 609 23.00 -6.43 17.71
C LEU A 609 22.34 -6.00 16.38
N VAL A 610 21.02 -5.86 16.32
CA VAL A 610 20.31 -5.43 15.12
C VAL A 610 20.75 -4.02 14.70
N ARG A 611 20.90 -3.09 15.66
CA ARG A 611 21.44 -1.75 15.39
C ARG A 611 22.84 -1.81 14.79
N ASP A 612 23.72 -2.62 15.37
CA ASP A 612 25.10 -2.71 14.92
C ASP A 612 25.21 -3.47 13.59
N LEU A 613 24.35 -4.45 13.33
CA LEU A 613 24.18 -5.10 12.02
C LEU A 613 23.74 -4.10 10.94
N ASN A 614 22.76 -3.25 11.22
CA ASN A 614 22.33 -2.18 10.31
C ASN A 614 23.47 -1.19 10.02
N ALA A 615 24.21 -0.80 11.05
CA ALA A 615 25.37 0.11 10.91
C ALA A 615 26.50 -0.51 10.07
N VAL A 616 26.82 -1.79 10.29
CA VAL A 616 27.81 -2.54 9.50
C VAL A 616 27.33 -2.68 8.06
N TYR A 617 26.08 -3.04 7.83
CA TYR A 617 25.48 -3.18 6.50
C TYR A 617 25.54 -1.87 5.71
N ALA A 618 25.14 -0.77 6.31
CA ALA A 618 25.17 0.55 5.67
C ALA A 618 26.60 1.02 5.34
N ARG A 619 27.57 0.72 6.22
CA ARG A 619 28.96 1.17 6.07
C ARG A 619 29.74 0.38 5.03
N HIS A 620 29.51 -0.92 4.91
CA HIS A 620 30.34 -1.81 4.13
C HIS A 620 29.71 -2.18 2.78
N ALA A 621 30.12 -1.47 1.72
CA ALA A 621 29.60 -1.62 0.37
C ALA A 621 29.59 -3.07 -0.15
N ALA A 622 30.53 -3.90 0.29
CA ALA A 622 30.57 -5.32 -0.05
C ALA A 622 29.31 -6.09 0.38
N LEU A 623 28.56 -5.61 1.38
CA LEU A 623 27.37 -6.29 1.90
C LEU A 623 26.10 -5.97 1.13
N HIS A 624 26.08 -4.93 0.26
CA HIS A 624 24.84 -4.49 -0.39
C HIS A 624 24.95 -4.11 -1.86
N ARG A 625 26.12 -3.62 -2.36
CA ARG A 625 26.20 -3.06 -3.72
C ARG A 625 25.96 -4.08 -4.82
N ARG A 626 26.36 -5.33 -4.60
CA ARG A 626 26.27 -6.41 -5.59
C ARG A 626 25.38 -7.55 -5.10
N ASP A 627 24.26 -7.22 -4.44
CA ASP A 627 23.32 -8.21 -3.89
C ASP A 627 22.67 -9.09 -4.97
N ALA A 628 22.44 -8.53 -6.16
CA ALA A 628 21.80 -9.22 -7.27
C ALA A 628 22.81 -9.74 -8.32
N GLU A 629 24.12 -9.73 -7.99
CA GLU A 629 25.17 -10.12 -8.92
C GLU A 629 25.98 -11.30 -8.36
N PRO A 630 26.22 -12.38 -9.16
CA PRO A 630 26.96 -13.55 -8.69
C PRO A 630 28.36 -13.22 -8.17
N ASP A 631 29.06 -12.26 -8.79
CA ASP A 631 30.41 -11.87 -8.40
C ASP A 631 30.49 -11.19 -7.03
N GLY A 632 29.36 -10.72 -6.49
CA GLY A 632 29.23 -10.15 -5.15
C GLY A 632 29.35 -11.18 -4.03
N PHE A 633 29.33 -12.48 -4.36
CA PHE A 633 29.31 -13.58 -3.39
C PHE A 633 30.26 -14.71 -3.80
N ALA A 634 30.88 -15.38 -2.83
CA ALA A 634 31.63 -16.61 -3.08
C ALA A 634 31.63 -17.51 -1.83
N TRP A 635 31.21 -18.74 -1.97
CA TRP A 635 31.38 -19.76 -0.93
C TRP A 635 32.86 -20.05 -0.69
N LEU A 636 33.26 -20.18 0.57
CA LEU A 636 34.51 -20.77 1.01
C LEU A 636 34.28 -22.12 1.67
N VAL A 637 33.26 -22.18 2.57
CA VAL A 637 32.83 -23.39 3.25
C VAL A 637 31.32 -23.43 3.15
N GLY A 638 30.77 -24.24 2.24
CA GLY A 638 29.32 -24.42 2.04
C GLY A 638 28.87 -25.84 2.31
N ASP A 639 29.78 -26.77 2.64
CA ASP A 639 29.57 -28.21 2.72
C ASP A 639 29.99 -28.86 4.03
N ASP A 640 30.44 -28.08 5.03
CA ASP A 640 30.83 -28.62 6.35
C ASP A 640 29.60 -28.98 7.21
N ARG A 641 28.86 -30.00 6.74
CA ARG A 641 27.68 -30.53 7.40
C ARG A 641 27.98 -31.08 8.80
N ALA A 642 29.19 -31.68 8.98
CA ALA A 642 29.56 -32.30 10.23
C ALA A 642 29.62 -31.30 11.37
N ASN A 643 30.06 -30.09 11.08
CA ASN A 643 30.22 -29.01 12.03
C ASN A 643 29.08 -27.96 11.95
N SER A 644 28.21 -28.02 10.94
CA SER A 644 27.21 -27.00 10.62
C SER A 644 27.81 -25.60 10.59
N VAL A 645 28.96 -25.48 9.90
CA VAL A 645 29.70 -24.22 9.69
C VAL A 645 29.53 -23.78 8.24
N PHE A 646 29.30 -22.48 8.09
CA PHE A 646 29.20 -21.81 6.79
C PHE A 646 30.21 -20.66 6.75
N ALA A 647 30.93 -20.51 5.62
CA ALA A 647 31.78 -19.38 5.41
C ALA A 647 31.75 -18.92 3.95
N PHE A 648 31.61 -17.62 3.75
CA PHE A 648 31.53 -17.01 2.41
C PHE A 648 32.10 -15.60 2.38
N LEU A 649 32.41 -15.16 1.18
CA LEU A 649 32.89 -13.80 0.92
C LEU A 649 31.78 -12.94 0.34
N ARG A 650 31.75 -11.68 0.77
CA ARG A 650 31.01 -10.61 0.13
C ARG A 650 32.00 -9.61 -0.49
N ARG A 651 31.68 -9.16 -1.71
CA ARG A 651 32.56 -8.34 -2.52
C ARG A 651 31.84 -7.21 -3.20
N ALA A 652 32.50 -6.07 -3.38
CA ALA A 652 32.08 -4.99 -4.26
C ALA A 652 33.29 -4.26 -4.80
N ASP A 653 33.14 -3.68 -5.98
CA ASP A 653 34.23 -2.93 -6.61
C ASP A 653 34.61 -1.72 -5.76
N GLY A 654 35.90 -1.52 -5.58
CA GLY A 654 36.43 -0.41 -4.79
C GLY A 654 36.23 -0.54 -3.27
N ALA A 655 35.74 -1.68 -2.76
CA ALA A 655 35.47 -1.89 -1.34
C ALA A 655 36.32 -3.04 -0.76
N PRO A 656 36.65 -3.01 0.54
CA PRO A 656 37.22 -4.15 1.23
C PRO A 656 36.33 -5.38 1.15
N THR A 657 36.94 -6.57 0.98
CA THR A 657 36.25 -7.85 1.02
C THR A 657 35.83 -8.17 2.44
N ILE A 658 34.58 -8.64 2.61
CA ILE A 658 34.05 -9.14 3.88
C ILE A 658 34.00 -10.67 3.85
N LEU A 659 34.51 -11.30 4.90
CA LEU A 659 34.35 -12.72 5.20
C LEU A 659 33.29 -12.88 6.26
N ALA A 660 32.24 -13.62 5.98
CA ALA A 660 31.24 -14.06 6.95
C ALA A 660 31.53 -15.51 7.35
N VAL A 661 31.50 -15.78 8.65
CA VAL A 661 31.70 -17.13 9.23
C VAL A 661 30.60 -17.39 10.24
N ILE A 662 29.85 -18.48 10.06
CA ILE A 662 28.69 -18.80 10.88
C ILE A 662 28.84 -20.22 11.46
N ASN A 663 28.72 -20.36 12.77
CA ASN A 663 28.66 -21.62 13.48
C ASN A 663 27.25 -21.84 14.01
N MET A 664 26.51 -22.78 13.45
CA MET A 664 25.13 -23.08 13.79
C MET A 664 25.00 -24.19 14.86
N THR A 665 26.06 -24.44 15.62
CA THR A 665 26.04 -25.42 16.72
C THR A 665 26.43 -24.78 18.06
N PRO A 666 25.97 -25.32 19.20
CA PRO A 666 26.34 -24.83 20.53
C PRO A 666 27.78 -25.24 20.94
N VAL A 667 28.56 -25.77 20.01
CA VAL A 667 29.93 -26.23 20.25
C VAL A 667 30.90 -25.18 19.74
N PRO A 668 31.69 -24.54 20.61
CA PRO A 668 32.78 -23.65 20.15
C PRO A 668 33.86 -24.48 19.42
N ARG A 669 34.49 -23.92 18.39
CA ARG A 669 35.50 -24.60 17.62
C ARG A 669 36.81 -23.81 17.68
N GLY A 670 37.79 -24.39 18.32
CA GLY A 670 39.17 -23.85 18.29
C GLY A 670 39.90 -24.26 16.98
N ASP A 671 40.87 -23.44 16.60
CA ASP A 671 41.74 -23.73 15.47
C ASP A 671 41.05 -24.06 14.14
N TYR A 672 39.84 -23.49 13.90
CA TYR A 672 39.12 -23.70 12.66
C TYR A 672 39.76 -22.96 11.51
N ARG A 673 40.29 -23.70 10.51
CA ARG A 673 41.00 -23.13 9.38
C ARG A 673 40.04 -22.79 8.24
N ILE A 674 40.13 -21.55 7.75
CA ILE A 674 39.37 -21.07 6.58
C ILE A 674 40.31 -20.49 5.54
N GLY A 675 40.28 -20.96 4.30
CA GLY A 675 41.03 -20.37 3.20
C GLY A 675 40.51 -19.00 2.83
N VAL A 676 41.38 -18.06 2.54
CA VAL A 676 41.03 -16.70 2.11
C VAL A 676 41.88 -16.29 0.91
N PRO A 677 41.38 -15.44 -0.01
CA PRO A 677 42.06 -15.14 -1.27
C PRO A 677 43.25 -14.19 -1.14
N ARG A 678 43.35 -13.47 -0.01
CA ARG A 678 44.38 -12.43 0.19
C ARG A 678 45.16 -12.64 1.47
N ALA A 679 46.46 -12.44 1.37
CA ALA A 679 47.31 -12.33 2.52
C ALA A 679 47.05 -11.02 3.29
N GLY A 680 47.33 -11.02 4.57
CA GLY A 680 47.27 -9.84 5.41
C GLY A 680 46.41 -10.00 6.64
N ARG A 681 46.06 -8.88 7.21
CA ARG A 681 45.22 -8.80 8.43
C ARG A 681 43.75 -8.77 8.07
N TRP A 682 42.96 -9.55 8.80
CA TRP A 682 41.51 -9.57 8.75
C TRP A 682 40.98 -9.09 10.11
N ARG A 683 40.27 -7.96 10.11
CA ARG A 683 39.73 -7.34 11.30
C ARG A 683 38.33 -7.86 11.57
N GLU A 684 38.05 -8.35 12.78
CA GLU A 684 36.75 -8.72 13.24
C GLU A 684 35.89 -7.43 13.42
N ILE A 685 34.88 -7.23 12.56
CA ILE A 685 34.04 -6.04 12.56
C ILE A 685 32.71 -6.27 13.24
N LEU A 686 32.32 -7.54 13.43
CA LEU A 686 31.15 -7.96 14.19
C LEU A 686 31.34 -9.39 14.68
N ASN A 687 30.92 -9.64 15.93
CA ASN A 687 30.83 -10.96 16.54
C ASN A 687 29.53 -11.04 17.34
N SER A 688 28.56 -11.84 16.86
CA SER A 688 27.24 -11.94 17.50
C SER A 688 27.28 -12.61 18.88
N ASP A 689 28.41 -13.25 19.27
CA ASP A 689 28.65 -13.81 20.59
C ASP A 689 29.36 -12.83 21.55
N ALA A 690 29.54 -11.57 21.16
CA ALA A 690 30.11 -10.57 22.06
C ALA A 690 29.22 -10.34 23.30
N GLY A 691 29.87 -10.09 24.44
CA GLY A 691 29.18 -9.92 25.73
C GLY A 691 28.19 -8.77 25.75
N CYS A 692 28.38 -7.70 24.93
CA CYS A 692 27.44 -6.60 24.80
C CYS A 692 26.10 -7.00 24.16
N TYR A 693 26.05 -8.13 23.47
CA TYR A 693 24.83 -8.74 22.91
C TYR A 693 24.28 -9.90 23.74
N GLY A 694 24.82 -10.14 24.92
CA GLY A 694 24.46 -11.27 25.79
C GLY A 694 25.08 -12.61 25.40
N GLY A 695 26.17 -12.58 24.61
CA GLY A 695 26.94 -13.77 24.24
C GLY A 695 27.97 -14.17 25.29
N SER A 696 28.70 -15.26 25.03
CA SER A 696 29.73 -15.81 25.90
C SER A 696 31.08 -15.09 25.77
N ASN A 697 31.19 -14.12 24.86
CA ASN A 697 32.37 -13.31 24.56
C ASN A 697 33.58 -14.12 24.08
N VAL A 698 33.33 -15.23 23.39
CA VAL A 698 34.36 -15.98 22.66
C VAL A 698 34.61 -15.28 21.33
N GLY A 699 35.89 -15.14 20.92
CA GLY A 699 36.22 -14.43 19.69
C GLY A 699 37.74 -14.45 19.38
N ASN A 700 38.17 -13.59 18.45
CA ASN A 700 39.51 -13.59 17.86
C ASN A 700 40.32 -12.34 18.20
N SER A 701 40.08 -11.72 19.34
CA SER A 701 40.81 -10.55 19.85
C SER A 701 40.85 -9.37 18.86
N GLY A 702 39.79 -9.20 18.06
CA GLY A 702 39.55 -8.10 17.14
C GLY A 702 40.25 -8.22 15.77
N SER A 703 41.19 -9.14 15.57
CA SER A 703 41.77 -9.39 14.24
C SER A 703 42.58 -10.67 14.18
N VAL A 704 42.74 -11.24 12.97
CA VAL A 704 43.57 -12.42 12.70
C VAL A 704 44.44 -12.16 11.49
N GLN A 705 45.70 -12.63 11.58
CA GLN A 705 46.66 -12.58 10.50
C GLN A 705 46.63 -13.86 9.67
N THR A 706 46.70 -13.77 8.34
CA THR A 706 46.76 -14.93 7.47
C THR A 706 48.09 -15.68 7.62
N ARG A 707 48.04 -16.96 7.30
CA ARG A 707 49.19 -17.82 7.08
C ARG A 707 49.27 -18.23 5.59
N ALA A 708 50.47 -18.40 5.08
CA ALA A 708 50.71 -18.91 3.73
C ALA A 708 50.53 -20.45 3.68
N GLU A 709 49.39 -20.91 4.16
CA GLU A 709 48.96 -22.30 4.22
C GLU A 709 47.66 -22.44 3.38
N PRO A 710 47.72 -23.15 2.24
CA PRO A 710 46.53 -23.31 1.39
C PRO A 710 45.39 -24.05 2.10
N SER A 711 44.17 -23.56 1.90
CA SER A 711 42.95 -24.20 2.40
C SER A 711 41.74 -23.80 1.53
N HIS A 712 40.77 -24.67 1.36
CA HIS A 712 39.51 -24.42 0.60
C HIS A 712 39.77 -23.78 -0.79
N GLY A 713 40.81 -24.25 -1.49
CA GLY A 713 41.17 -23.74 -2.81
C GLY A 713 41.83 -22.34 -2.82
N GLN A 714 42.16 -21.77 -1.66
CA GLN A 714 42.80 -20.47 -1.51
C GLN A 714 44.27 -20.64 -1.11
N ALA A 715 45.14 -19.70 -1.51
CA ALA A 715 46.58 -19.74 -1.22
C ALA A 715 46.91 -19.39 0.25
N HIS A 716 46.03 -18.67 0.91
CA HIS A 716 46.20 -18.22 2.30
C HIS A 716 45.06 -18.74 3.16
N SER A 717 45.27 -18.84 4.47
CA SER A 717 44.23 -19.21 5.42
C SER A 717 44.30 -18.40 6.71
N LEU A 718 43.12 -18.32 7.37
CA LEU A 718 42.97 -17.86 8.73
C LEU A 718 42.74 -19.07 9.65
N THR A 719 43.26 -19.01 10.86
CA THR A 719 42.90 -19.95 11.93
C THR A 719 42.05 -19.19 12.93
N LEU A 720 40.79 -19.57 13.06
CA LEU A 720 39.78 -18.86 13.82
C LEU A 720 39.29 -19.67 15.02
N ILE A 721 38.93 -18.97 16.08
CA ILE A 721 38.05 -19.51 17.13
C ILE A 721 36.59 -19.15 16.76
N LEU A 722 35.75 -20.17 16.53
CA LEU A 722 34.34 -19.98 16.23
C LEU A 722 33.56 -20.09 17.52
N PRO A 723 32.87 -19.02 17.96
CA PRO A 723 32.00 -19.08 19.11
C PRO A 723 30.82 -20.02 18.86
N PRO A 724 30.14 -20.49 19.91
CA PRO A 724 28.95 -21.32 19.78
C PRO A 724 27.78 -20.49 19.25
N LEU A 725 26.94 -21.05 18.36
CA LEU A 725 25.73 -20.41 17.82
C LEU A 725 25.97 -18.94 17.46
N SER A 726 26.85 -18.69 16.52
CA SER A 726 27.35 -17.33 16.25
C SER A 726 27.54 -17.03 14.76
N ALA A 727 27.50 -15.75 14.45
CA ALA A 727 27.94 -15.18 13.19
C ALA A 727 29.04 -14.15 13.43
N MET A 728 30.12 -14.23 12.66
CA MET A 728 31.25 -13.29 12.72
C MET A 728 31.49 -12.70 11.34
N LEU A 729 31.80 -11.42 11.29
CA LEU A 729 32.18 -10.71 10.08
C LEU A 729 33.61 -10.18 10.22
N PHE A 730 34.43 -10.45 9.21
CA PHE A 730 35.79 -9.97 9.13
C PHE A 730 36.01 -9.14 7.88
N GLU A 731 36.69 -8.02 8.00
CA GLU A 731 37.07 -7.15 6.91
C GLU A 731 38.57 -7.28 6.63
N HIS A 732 38.96 -7.42 5.37
CA HIS A 732 40.35 -7.39 4.97
C HIS A 732 40.91 -5.96 5.00
N ASP A 733 42.07 -5.72 5.65
CA ASP A 733 42.64 -4.38 5.83
C ASP A 733 43.28 -3.78 4.53
N GLY A 734 43.21 -4.44 3.39
CA GLY A 734 43.79 -3.96 2.13
C GLY A 734 42.76 -3.26 1.23
N THR A 735 43.20 -2.22 0.54
CA THR A 735 42.43 -1.58 -0.54
C THR A 735 42.12 -2.56 -1.68
N ALA A 736 40.97 -2.32 -2.36
CA ALA A 736 40.50 -3.13 -3.48
C ALA A 736 41.55 -3.46 -4.54
N CYS A 737 41.46 -4.65 -5.12
CA CYS A 737 42.22 -5.01 -6.31
C CYS A 737 42.06 -3.98 -7.42
N GLN A 738 43.14 -3.40 -7.89
CA GLN A 738 43.28 -3.15 -9.32
C GLN A 738 43.14 -4.51 -10.02
N HIS A 739 42.30 -4.64 -11.03
CA HIS A 739 42.35 -5.75 -11.97
C HIS A 739 43.79 -5.82 -12.49
N ASP A 740 44.56 -6.83 -12.12
CA ASP A 740 45.72 -7.26 -12.90
C ASP A 740 45.12 -7.74 -14.24
N GLY A 741 45.11 -6.81 -15.19
CA GLY A 741 44.97 -7.14 -16.59
C GLY A 741 46.12 -8.09 -16.94
N ALA A 742 45.79 -9.36 -17.14
CA ALA A 742 46.69 -10.24 -17.83
C ALA A 742 46.73 -9.76 -19.28
N ASP A 743 47.74 -8.94 -19.59
CA ASP A 743 48.31 -8.84 -20.94
C ASP A 743 48.66 -10.27 -21.38
N ASN A 744 47.85 -10.84 -22.22
CA ASN A 744 48.28 -11.87 -23.14
C ASN A 744 48.47 -11.23 -24.51
N ASP A 745 49.59 -10.49 -24.65
CA ASP A 745 50.31 -10.44 -25.90
C ASP A 745 51.28 -11.63 -25.87
N ASP A 746 51.03 -12.63 -26.73
CA ASP A 746 52.02 -13.18 -27.67
C ASP A 746 51.54 -14.49 -28.33
N ALA A 747 51.63 -14.41 -29.69
CA ALA A 747 51.61 -15.45 -30.71
C ALA A 747 50.27 -15.84 -31.34
#